data_3843985ae3a6c6b243a0f8df0d0e51dc
#
_entry.id   3843985ae3a6c6b243a0f8df0d0e51dc
#
_cell.length_a   1.000
_cell.length_b   1.000
_cell.length_c   1.000
_cell.angle_alpha   90.00
_cell.angle_beta   90.00
_cell.angle_gamma   90.00
#
_symmetry.space_group_name_H-M   'P 1'
#
loop_
_entity.id
_entity.type
_entity.pdbx_description
1 polymer ?
#
loop_
_entity_poly.entity_id
_entity_poly.type
_entity_poly.pdbx_seq_one_letter_code
_entity_poly.pdbx_strand_id
1 'polypeptide(L)'
;MKRMFWIAALLIVAVAEVLTGCARRTPSEVVNVDGGVQNDTSYDAPKTIESTQIIAFSCEFSGFTMDEKDTRLAGRAFQLEAKLENGAVKGSYYAHTRYDGGKKPFRASHSFMDALQKVVAEHDLARHNGLSYRVSGLPRGYGATLSVTYASGETIHASNNQSCFLSIDAMEALEALFYSQIEPYPTSLDLSVAEEFTMEDVNGCFLSIRYPVLTLGHPHWDGTYRNGQGHDALDAALDAYNMEIRMDQEAMLKYTLRPAAEQMTGDGTLELYSMADVYVTRSDDRVVSFYEVMTQYTGLIGEQQFRRAFNFDAKTGKKLAFADVFTDVNDLPDLLAEAFAAADPSLDSADGLAARIGVSIQEEDGIVCFALAKGGVHFFAEKNPLGGQVGIVHAMLSYWDYPELVKAFYHPAGETSLTRLEYDTDYVLVDGTPLRMSWDIPTMESKDIEWIVTVNGRTRTEHFYGYPPECWLVQTGSEVNLDRRAFLYVDEPAGDVSHSTRVYEVTKGGLSTCGQVDAAIYEELNCNPERLLMVGNDYVSSGSAMLMPYGIYRVGEDGLPVLVQEDEFGLIGPTLALTRDVEATLADQYDPGVEDDPLRLAAGTLLTPFRTDKESYVDFFDEKGNVCRFAIEDFTDEMNLNEFGTLDELLEPAHGVW
;
A
#
# COMPACT_ATOMS: atom_id res chain seq x y z
N MET A 1 -14.74 20.47 52.45
CA MET A 1 -16.15 20.60 51.99
C MET A 1 -16.50 21.97 51.37
N LYS A 2 -15.99 23.14 51.83
CA LYS A 2 -16.31 24.43 51.20
C LYS A 2 -15.73 24.68 49.78
N ARG A 3 -14.68 24.01 49.35
CA ARG A 3 -14.10 24.18 47.99
C ARG A 3 -14.78 23.37 46.91
N MET A 4 -15.47 22.27 47.23
CA MET A 4 -16.23 21.47 46.27
C MET A 4 -17.58 22.13 45.89
N PHE A 5 -18.12 22.96 46.75
CA PHE A 5 -19.37 23.65 46.46
C PHE A 5 -19.23 24.77 45.40
N TRP A 6 -18.07 25.42 45.34
CA TRP A 6 -17.82 26.48 44.36
C TRP A 6 -17.54 25.94 42.95
N ILE A 7 -16.95 24.78 42.83
CA ILE A 7 -16.70 24.14 41.53
C ILE A 7 -18.00 23.62 40.93
N ALA A 8 -18.91 23.07 41.74
CA ALA A 8 -20.24 22.65 41.29
C ALA A 8 -21.13 23.84 40.89
N ALA A 9 -21.03 24.97 41.56
CA ALA A 9 -21.77 26.19 41.24
C ALA A 9 -21.25 26.85 39.94
N LEU A 10 -19.98 26.83 39.67
CA LEU A 10 -19.37 27.32 38.40
C LEU A 10 -19.71 26.42 37.20
N LEU A 11 -19.81 25.11 37.38
CA LEU A 11 -20.21 24.18 36.33
C LEU A 11 -21.69 24.33 36.00
N ILE A 12 -22.56 24.62 36.96
CA ILE A 12 -23.99 24.84 36.73
C ILE A 12 -24.24 26.18 36.00
N VAL A 13 -23.44 27.22 36.27
CA VAL A 13 -23.55 28.49 35.53
C VAL A 13 -23.04 28.36 34.12
N ALA A 14 -21.95 27.62 33.87
CA ALA A 14 -21.43 27.38 32.53
C ALA A 14 -22.41 26.54 31.65
N VAL A 15 -23.09 25.59 32.26
CA VAL A 15 -24.12 24.80 31.54
C VAL A 15 -25.39 25.61 31.30
N ALA A 16 -25.74 26.55 32.19
CA ALA A 16 -26.88 27.43 31.99
C ALA A 16 -26.66 28.48 30.89
N GLU A 17 -25.43 28.98 30.74
CA GLU A 17 -25.10 29.93 29.64
C GLU A 17 -25.05 29.25 28.26
N VAL A 18 -24.66 27.98 28.19
CA VAL A 18 -24.74 27.20 26.94
C VAL A 18 -26.17 26.86 26.53
N LEU A 19 -27.10 26.75 27.51
CA LEU A 19 -28.50 26.45 27.23
C LEU A 19 -29.35 27.70 26.93
N THR A 20 -28.89 28.90 27.28
CA THR A 20 -29.64 30.14 26.99
C THR A 20 -29.18 30.83 25.70
N GLY A 21 -28.09 30.41 25.08
CA GLY A 21 -27.63 30.89 23.78
C GLY A 21 -28.37 30.31 22.57
N CYS A 22 -29.23 29.33 22.74
CA CYS A 22 -30.19 28.91 21.72
C CYS A 22 -31.31 29.93 21.62
N ALA A 23 -31.08 31.03 20.90
CA ALA A 23 -32.17 31.88 20.43
C ALA A 23 -33.21 30.97 19.74
N ARG A 24 -34.45 31.03 20.23
CA ARG A 24 -35.59 30.43 19.57
C ARG A 24 -35.63 30.91 18.10
N ARG A 25 -35.04 30.14 17.21
CA ARG A 25 -35.42 30.23 15.80
C ARG A 25 -36.83 29.75 15.73
N THR A 26 -37.72 30.63 15.33
CA THR A 26 -39.05 30.23 14.81
C THR A 26 -38.77 29.17 13.75
N PRO A 27 -39.44 28.01 13.79
CA PRO A 27 -39.32 27.04 12.71
C PRO A 27 -39.69 27.77 11.42
N SER A 28 -38.74 27.99 10.51
CA SER A 28 -39.10 28.29 9.15
C SER A 28 -39.98 27.15 8.66
N GLU A 29 -41.12 27.46 8.08
CA GLU A 29 -41.96 26.45 7.46
C GLU A 29 -41.11 25.65 6.48
N VAL A 30 -40.88 24.39 6.81
CA VAL A 30 -40.24 23.44 5.90
C VAL A 30 -41.22 23.18 4.78
N VAL A 31 -41.08 23.86 3.69
CA VAL A 31 -41.79 23.57 2.46
C VAL A 31 -41.20 22.30 1.89
N ASN A 32 -41.74 21.16 2.22
CA ASN A 32 -41.47 19.90 1.54
C ASN A 32 -42.02 20.03 0.11
N VAL A 33 -41.11 20.30 -0.82
CA VAL A 33 -41.40 20.17 -2.26
C VAL A 33 -41.21 18.70 -2.63
N ASP A 34 -42.10 18.14 -3.43
CA ASP A 34 -41.96 16.78 -3.98
C ASP A 34 -40.57 16.61 -4.58
N GLY A 35 -39.76 15.68 -4.00
CA GLY A 35 -38.39 15.47 -4.35
C GLY A 35 -37.37 15.73 -3.22
N GLY A 36 -37.83 16.13 -2.01
CA GLY A 36 -36.97 16.25 -0.82
C GLY A 36 -35.90 17.37 -0.89
N VAL A 37 -36.27 18.51 -1.52
CA VAL A 37 -35.40 19.70 -1.60
C VAL A 37 -35.64 20.58 -0.38
N GLN A 38 -34.55 20.97 0.29
CA GLN A 38 -34.54 21.90 1.41
C GLN A 38 -33.67 23.13 1.04
N ASN A 39 -34.24 24.32 1.12
CA ASN A 39 -33.55 25.58 0.87
C ASN A 39 -33.70 26.52 2.05
N ASP A 40 -32.71 26.53 2.93
CA ASP A 40 -32.64 27.39 4.12
C ASP A 40 -31.67 28.59 3.89
N THR A 41 -31.46 28.99 2.65
CA THR A 41 -30.55 30.08 2.29
C THR A 41 -30.93 31.39 2.98
N SER A 42 -29.98 31.96 3.74
CA SER A 42 -30.12 33.27 4.36
C SER A 42 -29.52 34.35 3.42
N TYR A 43 -30.42 35.08 2.74
CA TYR A 43 -30.01 36.12 1.80
C TYR A 43 -29.46 37.39 2.51
N ASP A 44 -29.79 37.57 3.79
CA ASP A 44 -29.35 38.71 4.62
C ASP A 44 -28.01 38.45 5.30
N ALA A 45 -27.40 37.24 5.13
CA ALA A 45 -26.07 36.93 5.67
C ALA A 45 -25.02 37.90 5.08
N PRO A 46 -24.11 38.44 5.91
CA PRO A 46 -23.08 39.35 5.45
C PRO A 46 -22.25 38.74 4.31
N LYS A 47 -22.14 39.44 3.20
CA LYS A 47 -21.34 39.01 2.03
C LYS A 47 -19.94 39.61 2.03
N THR A 48 -19.64 40.45 3.01
CA THR A 48 -18.32 41.05 3.25
C THR A 48 -17.92 40.76 4.67
N ILE A 49 -16.67 40.33 4.88
CA ILE A 49 -16.07 40.08 6.17
C ILE A 49 -15.00 41.14 6.39
N GLU A 50 -15.02 41.83 7.52
CA GLU A 50 -14.07 42.88 7.88
C GLU A 50 -12.78 42.30 8.50
N SER A 51 -12.91 41.20 9.21
CA SER A 51 -11.79 40.54 9.87
C SER A 51 -10.88 39.83 8.87
N THR A 52 -9.58 39.89 9.12
CA THR A 52 -8.56 39.19 8.34
C THR A 52 -7.94 38.00 9.08
N GLN A 53 -8.36 37.77 10.34
CA GLN A 53 -7.77 36.73 11.18
C GLN A 53 -8.70 35.50 11.26
N ILE A 54 -8.44 34.49 10.43
CA ILE A 54 -9.11 33.19 10.48
C ILE A 54 -8.59 32.42 11.71
N ILE A 55 -9.49 31.84 12.48
CA ILE A 55 -9.18 30.93 13.61
C ILE A 55 -9.63 29.51 13.38
N ALA A 56 -10.63 29.28 12.51
CA ALA A 56 -11.02 27.95 12.08
C ALA A 56 -11.54 27.98 10.64
N PHE A 57 -11.23 26.92 9.90
CA PHE A 57 -11.61 26.71 8.51
C PHE A 57 -11.99 25.25 8.30
N SER A 58 -13.06 25.01 7.56
CA SER A 58 -13.43 23.69 7.05
C SER A 58 -14.05 23.85 5.68
N CYS A 59 -13.60 23.05 4.72
CA CYS A 59 -14.14 23.06 3.37
C CYS A 59 -14.17 21.64 2.82
N GLU A 60 -15.33 21.25 2.29
CA GLU A 60 -15.54 20.01 1.56
C GLU A 60 -16.00 20.37 0.14
N PHE A 61 -15.46 19.73 -0.86
CA PHE A 61 -15.87 19.91 -2.25
C PHE A 61 -15.51 18.71 -3.11
N SER A 62 -16.18 18.55 -4.24
CA SER A 62 -16.01 17.42 -5.15
C SER A 62 -15.65 17.89 -6.55
N GLY A 63 -14.66 17.23 -7.14
CA GLY A 63 -14.28 17.33 -8.54
C GLY A 63 -14.80 16.18 -9.43
N PHE A 64 -15.71 15.32 -8.94
CA PHE A 64 -16.22 14.17 -9.70
C PHE A 64 -16.89 14.49 -11.03
N THR A 65 -17.37 15.72 -11.21
CA THR A 65 -18.03 16.15 -12.45
C THR A 65 -17.11 16.92 -13.40
N MET A 66 -15.80 16.95 -13.15
CA MET A 66 -14.84 17.68 -13.96
C MET A 66 -14.32 16.81 -15.11
N ASP A 67 -14.64 17.20 -16.35
CA ASP A 67 -14.14 16.55 -17.57
C ASP A 67 -12.65 16.85 -17.88
N GLU A 68 -12.00 17.70 -17.12
CA GLU A 68 -10.61 18.10 -17.36
C GLU A 68 -9.65 17.09 -16.76
N LYS A 69 -9.07 16.23 -17.61
CA LYS A 69 -8.14 15.17 -17.24
C LYS A 69 -6.82 15.64 -16.60
N ASP A 70 -6.51 16.92 -16.66
CA ASP A 70 -5.21 17.48 -16.25
C ASP A 70 -5.24 18.19 -14.89
N THR A 71 -6.35 18.20 -14.17
CA THR A 71 -6.43 18.84 -12.86
C THR A 71 -6.31 17.82 -11.73
N ARG A 72 -5.63 18.20 -10.64
CA ARG A 72 -5.56 17.39 -9.41
C ARG A 72 -6.92 17.13 -8.78
N LEU A 73 -7.95 17.85 -9.22
CA LEU A 73 -9.30 17.81 -8.68
C LEU A 73 -10.17 16.76 -9.36
N ALA A 74 -9.82 16.34 -10.59
CA ALA A 74 -10.66 15.45 -11.39
C ALA A 74 -10.88 14.09 -10.67
N GLY A 75 -12.12 13.67 -10.56
CA GLY A 75 -12.51 12.40 -9.95
C GLY A 75 -12.26 12.29 -8.45
N ARG A 76 -12.08 13.42 -7.71
CA ARG A 76 -11.76 13.43 -6.28
C ARG A 76 -12.75 14.24 -5.48
N ALA A 77 -12.95 13.87 -4.20
CA ALA A 77 -13.59 14.70 -3.20
C ALA A 77 -12.56 15.08 -2.12
N PHE A 78 -12.68 16.30 -1.62
CA PHE A 78 -11.69 16.88 -0.70
C PHE A 78 -12.35 17.29 0.60
N GLN A 79 -11.65 17.04 1.72
CA GLN A 79 -11.99 17.58 3.04
C GLN A 79 -10.77 18.30 3.60
N LEU A 80 -10.88 19.59 3.80
CA LEU A 80 -9.81 20.48 4.24
C LEU A 80 -10.20 21.12 5.56
N GLU A 81 -9.40 20.96 6.60
CA GLU A 81 -9.66 21.55 7.91
C GLU A 81 -8.41 22.20 8.46
N ALA A 82 -8.56 23.36 9.11
CA ALA A 82 -7.49 24.02 9.84
C ALA A 82 -8.07 24.78 11.04
N LYS A 83 -7.37 24.75 12.17
CA LYS A 83 -7.75 25.42 13.40
C LYS A 83 -6.53 25.97 14.12
N LEU A 84 -6.61 27.21 14.55
CA LEU A 84 -5.59 27.84 15.39
C LEU A 84 -5.80 27.41 16.85
N GLU A 85 -4.85 26.68 17.42
CA GLU A 85 -4.87 26.23 18.80
C GLU A 85 -3.52 26.53 19.48
N ASN A 86 -3.56 27.27 20.59
CA ASN A 86 -2.37 27.60 21.38
C ASN A 86 -1.22 28.24 20.56
N GLY A 87 -1.55 29.06 19.57
CA GLY A 87 -0.58 29.76 18.72
C GLY A 87 -0.02 28.93 17.55
N ALA A 88 -0.41 27.70 17.41
CA ALA A 88 -0.07 26.83 16.28
C ALA A 88 -1.32 26.42 15.49
N VAL A 89 -1.18 26.21 14.21
CA VAL A 89 -2.25 25.70 13.36
C VAL A 89 -2.20 24.17 13.36
N LYS A 90 -3.33 23.56 13.69
CA LYS A 90 -3.58 22.13 13.45
C LYS A 90 -4.53 22.03 12.28
N GLY A 91 -4.16 21.26 11.28
CA GLY A 91 -4.97 21.05 10.11
C GLY A 91 -5.01 19.60 9.68
N SER A 92 -5.85 19.34 8.69
CA SER A 92 -5.91 18.05 8.02
C SER A 92 -6.31 18.25 6.56
N TYR A 93 -5.76 17.42 5.74
CA TYR A 93 -6.07 17.26 4.33
C TYR A 93 -6.58 15.85 4.08
N TYR A 94 -7.62 15.75 3.31
CA TYR A 94 -8.13 14.49 2.81
C TYR A 94 -8.57 14.69 1.36
N ALA A 95 -7.99 13.90 0.47
CA ALA A 95 -8.44 13.80 -0.92
C ALA A 95 -8.98 12.39 -1.10
N HIS A 96 -10.27 12.25 -1.28
CA HIS A 96 -10.91 10.97 -1.52
C HIS A 96 -10.91 10.73 -3.03
N THR A 97 -10.05 9.85 -3.47
CA THR A 97 -10.39 8.89 -4.51
C THR A 97 -11.00 7.70 -3.78
N ARG A 98 -11.77 6.86 -4.45
CA ARG A 98 -12.40 5.67 -3.87
C ARG A 98 -11.44 4.80 -3.04
N TYR A 99 -10.12 5.04 -3.13
CA TYR A 99 -9.04 4.20 -2.64
C TYR A 99 -7.90 4.95 -1.92
N ASP A 100 -7.99 6.25 -1.70
CA ASP A 100 -6.91 7.01 -1.06
C ASP A 100 -6.94 6.91 0.47
N GLY A 101 -5.78 6.60 1.02
CA GLY A 101 -5.52 6.53 2.44
C GLY A 101 -5.89 7.81 3.18
N GLY A 102 -6.63 7.65 4.19
CA GLY A 102 -7.13 8.47 5.26
C GLY A 102 -6.77 9.97 5.34
N LYS A 103 -7.36 10.63 6.29
CA LYS A 103 -7.17 12.05 6.61
C LYS A 103 -5.73 12.29 7.08
N LYS A 104 -4.97 13.12 6.34
CA LYS A 104 -3.57 13.46 6.65
C LYS A 104 -3.51 14.70 7.55
N PRO A 105 -3.13 14.57 8.83
CA PRO A 105 -2.98 15.71 9.72
C PRO A 105 -1.70 16.47 9.42
N PHE A 106 -1.69 17.79 9.66
CA PHE A 106 -0.49 18.61 9.61
C PHE A 106 -0.46 19.67 10.73
N ARG A 107 0.72 20.22 10.95
CA ARG A 107 0.91 21.40 11.80
C ARG A 107 1.59 22.48 10.97
N ALA A 108 1.14 23.72 11.14
CA ALA A 108 1.70 24.86 10.43
C ALA A 108 1.90 26.04 11.38
N SER A 109 2.68 27.02 10.95
CA SER A 109 2.80 28.31 11.60
C SER A 109 1.56 29.18 11.34
N HIS A 110 1.46 30.30 12.05
CA HIS A 110 0.37 31.25 11.87
C HIS A 110 0.27 31.78 10.42
N SER A 111 1.40 31.85 9.68
CA SER A 111 1.45 32.30 8.29
C SER A 111 0.58 31.47 7.33
N PHE A 112 0.27 30.21 7.70
CA PHE A 112 -0.68 29.41 6.96
C PHE A 112 -2.09 30.01 6.98
N MET A 113 -2.55 30.50 8.17
CA MET A 113 -3.85 31.18 8.28
C MET A 113 -3.89 32.50 7.50
N ASP A 114 -2.77 33.20 7.43
CA ASP A 114 -2.66 34.42 6.63
C ASP A 114 -2.76 34.10 5.13
N ALA A 115 -2.10 33.03 4.69
CA ALA A 115 -2.20 32.55 3.31
C ALA A 115 -3.62 32.08 2.99
N LEU A 116 -4.27 31.37 3.91
CA LEU A 116 -5.66 30.91 3.78
C LEU A 116 -6.63 32.10 3.68
N GLN A 117 -6.43 33.14 4.51
CA GLN A 117 -7.20 34.40 4.42
C GLN A 117 -7.06 35.06 3.03
N LYS A 118 -5.85 35.03 2.47
CA LYS A 118 -5.61 35.55 1.13
C LYS A 118 -6.43 34.77 0.07
N VAL A 119 -6.43 33.44 0.13
CA VAL A 119 -7.26 32.62 -0.78
C VAL A 119 -8.74 32.94 -0.61
N VAL A 120 -9.23 33.02 0.63
CA VAL A 120 -10.65 33.36 0.92
C VAL A 120 -11.02 34.73 0.33
N ALA A 121 -10.14 35.72 0.44
CA ALA A 121 -10.36 37.07 -0.07
C ALA A 121 -10.24 37.17 -1.61
N GLU A 122 -9.20 36.61 -2.21
CA GLU A 122 -8.94 36.64 -3.64
C GLU A 122 -10.05 35.98 -4.46
N HIS A 123 -10.63 34.90 -3.93
CA HIS A 123 -11.72 34.17 -4.58
C HIS A 123 -13.12 34.60 -4.09
N ASP A 124 -13.20 35.69 -3.32
CA ASP A 124 -14.46 36.25 -2.81
C ASP A 124 -15.40 35.18 -2.19
N LEU A 125 -14.85 34.30 -1.37
CA LEU A 125 -15.63 33.18 -0.80
C LEU A 125 -16.75 33.67 0.13
N ALA A 126 -16.63 34.85 0.71
CA ALA A 126 -17.65 35.46 1.55
C ALA A 126 -18.98 35.72 0.82
N ARG A 127 -18.95 35.89 -0.52
CA ARG A 127 -20.18 36.06 -1.32
C ARG A 127 -21.18 34.90 -1.17
N HIS A 128 -20.69 33.70 -0.82
CA HIS A 128 -21.51 32.50 -0.65
C HIS A 128 -22.10 32.37 0.77
N ASN A 129 -21.72 33.27 1.70
CA ASN A 129 -22.20 33.20 3.09
C ASN A 129 -23.73 33.15 3.15
N GLY A 130 -24.27 32.25 4.00
CA GLY A 130 -25.69 32.02 4.17
C GLY A 130 -26.34 31.08 3.14
N LEU A 131 -25.62 30.60 2.13
CA LEU A 131 -26.12 29.56 1.23
C LEU A 131 -26.38 28.27 1.99
N SER A 132 -27.58 27.73 1.90
CA SER A 132 -27.98 26.47 2.51
C SER A 132 -28.99 25.77 1.63
N TYR A 133 -28.49 24.86 0.75
CA TYR A 133 -29.33 24.14 -0.20
C TYR A 133 -29.00 22.64 -0.13
N ARG A 134 -30.05 21.83 0.08
CA ARG A 134 -29.90 20.39 0.23
C ARG A 134 -30.94 19.62 -0.55
N VAL A 135 -30.54 18.63 -1.29
CA VAL A 135 -31.39 17.66 -1.98
C VAL A 135 -31.19 16.29 -1.31
N SER A 136 -32.29 15.62 -1.00
CA SER A 136 -32.25 14.27 -0.43
C SER A 136 -31.98 13.24 -1.54
N GLY A 137 -31.28 12.16 -1.20
CA GLY A 137 -31.01 11.05 -2.13
C GLY A 137 -29.75 11.22 -3.00
N LEU A 138 -28.97 12.27 -2.78
CA LEU A 138 -27.66 12.39 -3.44
C LEU A 138 -26.58 11.65 -2.65
N PRO A 139 -25.61 11.04 -3.33
CA PRO A 139 -24.45 10.41 -2.70
C PRO A 139 -23.67 11.37 -1.79
N ARG A 140 -22.96 10.83 -0.82
CA ARG A 140 -22.02 11.63 -0.02
C ARG A 140 -20.89 12.14 -0.91
N GLY A 141 -20.46 13.41 -0.69
CA GLY A 141 -19.34 14.00 -1.43
C GLY A 141 -19.74 14.81 -2.67
N TYR A 142 -21.03 14.88 -3.01
CA TYR A 142 -21.51 15.83 -4.04
C TYR A 142 -21.56 17.26 -3.52
N GLY A 143 -21.25 18.23 -4.40
CA GLY A 143 -21.36 19.66 -4.11
C GLY A 143 -20.20 20.21 -3.29
N ALA A 144 -20.51 21.19 -2.41
CA ALA A 144 -19.52 21.81 -1.54
C ALA A 144 -20.13 22.27 -0.21
N THR A 145 -19.27 22.28 0.83
CA THR A 145 -19.54 22.92 2.13
C THR A 145 -18.35 23.78 2.53
N LEU A 146 -18.59 24.98 3.02
CA LEU A 146 -17.58 25.93 3.48
C LEU A 146 -17.96 26.48 4.84
N SER A 147 -17.05 26.45 5.81
CA SER A 147 -17.20 27.08 7.12
C SER A 147 -15.89 27.79 7.47
N VAL A 148 -15.95 29.11 7.71
CA VAL A 148 -14.84 29.92 8.17
C VAL A 148 -15.26 30.66 9.43
N THR A 149 -14.42 30.67 10.44
CA THR A 149 -14.60 31.41 11.68
C THR A 149 -13.44 32.36 11.90
N TYR A 150 -13.74 33.60 12.19
CA TYR A 150 -12.79 34.66 12.43
C TYR A 150 -12.63 35.01 13.91
N ALA A 151 -11.50 35.57 14.27
CA ALA A 151 -11.27 36.00 15.66
C ALA A 151 -12.23 37.12 16.12
N SER A 152 -12.80 37.90 15.22
CA SER A 152 -13.87 38.88 15.47
C SER A 152 -15.21 38.25 15.87
N GLY A 153 -15.38 36.93 15.63
CA GLY A 153 -16.66 36.26 15.72
C GLY A 153 -17.49 36.27 14.43
N GLU A 154 -17.01 36.95 13.38
CA GLU A 154 -17.60 36.84 12.05
C GLU A 154 -17.46 35.42 11.51
N THR A 155 -18.40 34.99 10.66
CA THR A 155 -18.39 33.65 10.07
C THR A 155 -18.84 33.68 8.62
N ILE A 156 -18.25 32.76 7.83
CA ILE A 156 -18.80 32.36 6.53
C ILE A 156 -19.32 30.95 6.69
N HIS A 157 -20.56 30.71 6.27
CA HIS A 157 -21.12 29.38 6.20
C HIS A 157 -21.93 29.21 4.92
N ALA A 158 -21.55 28.20 4.11
CA ALA A 158 -22.21 27.89 2.86
C ALA A 158 -22.24 26.36 2.66
N SER A 159 -23.36 25.84 2.18
CA SER A 159 -23.53 24.43 1.87
C SER A 159 -24.46 24.24 0.66
N ASN A 160 -24.07 23.42 -0.30
CA ASN A 160 -24.91 22.95 -1.38
C ASN A 160 -24.43 21.57 -1.80
N ASN A 161 -25.29 20.55 -1.61
CA ASN A 161 -24.95 19.17 -1.94
C ASN A 161 -25.35 18.74 -3.36
N GLN A 162 -25.97 19.61 -4.15
CA GLN A 162 -26.34 19.32 -5.53
C GLN A 162 -25.27 19.77 -6.53
N SER A 163 -24.61 20.89 -6.24
CA SER A 163 -23.57 21.43 -7.11
C SER A 163 -22.52 22.16 -6.29
N CYS A 164 -21.27 22.11 -6.76
CA CYS A 164 -20.19 22.90 -6.19
C CYS A 164 -20.42 24.38 -6.50
N PHE A 165 -20.47 25.22 -5.47
CA PHE A 165 -20.58 26.67 -5.61
C PHE A 165 -19.23 27.38 -5.69
N LEU A 166 -18.13 26.65 -5.41
CA LEU A 166 -16.78 27.15 -5.54
C LEU A 166 -16.37 27.15 -7.02
N SER A 167 -15.60 28.16 -7.43
CA SER A 167 -14.95 28.15 -8.75
C SER A 167 -13.80 27.14 -8.76
N ILE A 168 -13.44 26.64 -9.95
CA ILE A 168 -12.29 25.75 -10.13
C ILE A 168 -11.03 26.38 -9.54
N ASP A 169 -10.75 27.64 -9.87
CA ASP A 169 -9.58 28.38 -9.37
C ASP A 169 -9.54 28.44 -7.83
N ALA A 170 -10.72 28.60 -7.18
CA ALA A 170 -10.81 28.59 -5.71
C ALA A 170 -10.52 27.20 -5.12
N MET A 171 -11.07 26.16 -5.74
CA MET A 171 -10.84 24.77 -5.32
C MET A 171 -9.36 24.42 -5.48
N GLU A 172 -8.72 24.76 -6.62
CA GLU A 172 -7.31 24.52 -6.86
C GLU A 172 -6.40 25.29 -5.89
N ALA A 173 -6.73 26.56 -5.61
CA ALA A 173 -5.97 27.36 -4.65
C ALA A 173 -6.06 26.81 -3.23
N LEU A 174 -7.26 26.39 -2.78
CA LEU A 174 -7.46 25.75 -1.49
C LEU A 174 -6.71 24.41 -1.41
N GLU A 175 -6.89 23.56 -2.42
CA GLU A 175 -6.22 22.27 -2.49
C GLU A 175 -4.70 22.44 -2.43
N ALA A 176 -4.14 23.28 -3.29
CA ALA A 176 -2.69 23.52 -3.36
C ALA A 176 -2.12 24.07 -2.04
N LEU A 177 -2.84 24.98 -1.36
CA LEU A 177 -2.42 25.53 -0.06
C LEU A 177 -2.36 24.44 1.01
N PHE A 178 -3.39 23.61 1.11
CA PHE A 178 -3.42 22.51 2.08
C PHE A 178 -2.45 21.39 1.72
N TYR A 179 -2.38 21.03 0.44
CA TYR A 179 -1.46 20.02 -0.05
C TYR A 179 0.00 20.38 0.21
N SER A 180 0.37 21.67 0.11
CA SER A 180 1.72 22.14 0.42
C SER A 180 2.13 21.95 1.88
N GLN A 181 1.17 21.77 2.78
CA GLN A 181 1.42 21.53 4.21
C GLN A 181 1.58 20.05 4.55
N ILE A 182 1.05 19.18 3.70
CA ILE A 182 1.32 17.76 3.79
C ILE A 182 2.60 17.48 3.00
N GLU A 183 3.59 18.20 3.22
CA GLU A 183 4.86 18.17 2.54
C GLU A 183 5.16 17.03 1.55
N PRO A 184 6.04 17.24 0.56
CA PRO A 184 6.48 16.21 -0.35
C PRO A 184 7.38 15.20 0.40
N TYR A 185 6.79 14.42 1.30
CA TYR A 185 7.33 13.11 1.50
C TYR A 185 7.28 12.41 0.15
N PRO A 186 8.34 11.73 -0.25
CA PRO A 186 8.24 10.86 -1.39
C PRO A 186 6.98 10.02 -1.18
N THR A 187 6.03 10.20 -2.06
CA THR A 187 4.78 9.47 -2.00
C THR A 187 5.14 8.01 -2.22
N SER A 188 4.72 7.12 -1.34
CA SER A 188 4.88 5.69 -1.59
C SER A 188 4.27 5.38 -2.94
N LEU A 189 5.03 4.73 -3.81
CA LEU A 189 4.51 4.20 -5.05
C LEU A 189 3.93 2.82 -4.77
N ASP A 190 2.71 2.60 -5.20
CA ASP A 190 2.12 1.28 -5.19
C ASP A 190 2.86 0.43 -6.24
N LEU A 191 3.58 -0.56 -5.77
CA LEU A 191 4.27 -1.54 -6.58
C LEU A 191 3.68 -2.90 -6.26
N SER A 192 3.09 -3.56 -7.24
CA SER A 192 2.63 -4.93 -7.11
C SER A 192 3.68 -5.89 -7.63
N VAL A 193 3.79 -7.03 -6.94
CA VAL A 193 4.66 -8.15 -7.30
C VAL A 193 3.76 -9.35 -7.52
N ALA A 194 3.62 -9.78 -8.75
CA ALA A 194 2.94 -11.03 -9.11
C ALA A 194 3.98 -12.11 -9.41
N GLU A 195 3.58 -13.38 -9.37
CA GLU A 195 4.46 -14.50 -9.70
C GLU A 195 3.96 -15.23 -10.95
N GLU A 196 4.89 -15.51 -11.84
CA GLU A 196 4.66 -16.41 -12.98
C GLU A 196 5.32 -17.75 -12.70
N PHE A 197 4.57 -18.84 -12.90
CA PHE A 197 5.03 -20.19 -12.62
C PHE A 197 4.81 -21.10 -13.83
N THR A 198 5.83 -21.91 -14.15
CA THR A 198 5.73 -22.95 -15.20
C THR A 198 6.28 -24.27 -14.67
N MET A 199 5.55 -25.36 -14.89
CA MET A 199 5.97 -26.70 -14.52
C MET A 199 5.84 -27.65 -15.71
N GLU A 200 6.82 -28.53 -15.92
CA GLU A 200 6.87 -29.56 -16.95
C GLU A 200 7.31 -30.91 -16.36
N ASP A 201 6.83 -32.01 -16.90
CA ASP A 201 7.36 -33.36 -16.62
C ASP A 201 8.19 -33.85 -17.80
N VAL A 202 9.46 -34.18 -17.54
CA VAL A 202 10.38 -34.75 -18.52
C VAL A 202 10.95 -36.05 -17.98
N ASN A 203 10.50 -37.20 -18.53
CA ASN A 203 10.94 -38.55 -18.13
C ASN A 203 10.74 -38.88 -16.64
N GLY A 204 9.69 -38.36 -15.99
CA GLY A 204 9.43 -38.51 -14.57
C GLY A 204 10.30 -37.63 -13.67
N CYS A 205 10.85 -36.55 -14.22
CA CYS A 205 11.53 -35.50 -13.50
C CYS A 205 10.70 -34.22 -13.65
N PHE A 206 10.27 -33.61 -12.56
CA PHE A 206 9.55 -32.35 -12.58
C PHE A 206 10.52 -31.19 -12.77
N LEU A 207 10.24 -30.32 -13.74
CA LEU A 207 10.98 -29.09 -13.99
C LEU A 207 10.10 -27.93 -13.63
N SER A 208 10.57 -27.00 -12.81
CA SER A 208 9.82 -25.81 -12.47
C SER A 208 10.66 -24.54 -12.59
N ILE A 209 10.02 -23.48 -13.07
CA ILE A 209 10.55 -22.11 -13.01
C ILE A 209 9.50 -21.20 -12.40
N ARG A 210 9.95 -20.26 -11.59
CA ARG A 210 9.11 -19.22 -10.99
C ARG A 210 9.88 -17.90 -11.02
N TYR A 211 9.19 -16.83 -11.39
CA TYR A 211 9.79 -15.49 -11.45
C TYR A 211 8.75 -14.40 -11.17
N PRO A 212 9.20 -13.27 -10.58
CA PRO A 212 8.33 -12.15 -10.27
C PRO A 212 8.01 -11.31 -11.51
N VAL A 213 6.83 -10.69 -11.48
CA VAL A 213 6.41 -9.64 -12.42
C VAL A 213 6.04 -8.40 -11.61
N LEU A 214 6.80 -7.33 -11.79
CA LEU A 214 6.59 -6.07 -11.08
C LEU A 214 5.79 -5.10 -11.94
N THR A 215 4.76 -4.50 -11.35
CA THR A 215 3.93 -3.48 -12.01
C THR A 215 3.69 -2.29 -11.09
N LEU A 216 3.68 -1.07 -11.66
CA LEU A 216 3.21 0.11 -10.93
C LEU A 216 1.69 0.11 -10.89
N GLY A 217 1.16 0.32 -9.68
CA GLY A 217 -0.28 0.35 -9.44
C GLY A 217 -0.88 -1.03 -9.25
N HIS A 218 -2.19 -1.08 -9.25
CA HIS A 218 -2.99 -2.27 -9.00
C HIS A 218 -3.62 -2.77 -10.29
N PRO A 219 -3.26 -3.94 -10.81
CA PRO A 219 -3.84 -4.44 -12.07
C PRO A 219 -5.32 -4.80 -11.97
N HIS A 220 -5.86 -5.00 -10.76
CA HIS A 220 -7.18 -5.60 -10.57
C HIS A 220 -8.27 -4.65 -10.09
N TRP A 221 -7.95 -3.47 -9.52
CA TRP A 221 -8.99 -2.72 -8.82
C TRP A 221 -9.85 -1.80 -9.69
N ASP A 222 -9.31 -1.19 -10.64
CA ASP A 222 -9.97 -0.53 -11.77
C ASP A 222 -8.90 -0.26 -12.82
N GLY A 223 -9.17 -0.48 -14.08
CA GLY A 223 -8.22 -0.22 -15.17
C GLY A 223 -7.76 1.26 -15.24
N THR A 224 -8.10 2.10 -14.26
CA THR A 224 -7.74 3.51 -14.16
C THR A 224 -6.73 3.78 -13.05
N TYR A 225 -6.53 2.88 -12.08
CA TYR A 225 -5.55 3.04 -11.03
C TYR A 225 -4.14 2.64 -11.50
N ARG A 226 -3.71 3.27 -12.57
CA ARG A 226 -2.29 3.39 -12.87
C ARG A 226 -1.77 4.56 -12.05
N ASN A 227 -1.14 4.28 -10.93
CA ASN A 227 -0.35 5.28 -10.20
C ASN A 227 0.86 5.77 -11.02
N GLY A 228 0.97 5.29 -12.25
CA GLY A 228 1.96 5.67 -13.22
C GLY A 228 1.74 7.03 -13.90
N GLN A 229 0.73 7.82 -13.55
CA GLN A 229 0.65 9.19 -14.05
C GLN A 229 1.87 9.98 -13.55
N GLY A 230 2.81 10.21 -14.45
CA GLY A 230 4.08 10.88 -14.18
C GLY A 230 5.27 9.96 -13.96
N HIS A 231 5.10 8.63 -14.05
CA HIS A 231 6.16 7.61 -13.90
C HIS A 231 6.28 6.68 -15.12
N ASP A 232 5.85 7.11 -16.32
CA ASP A 232 5.89 6.30 -17.55
C ASP A 232 7.28 5.71 -17.84
N ALA A 233 8.33 6.44 -17.50
CA ALA A 233 9.70 5.98 -17.69
C ALA A 233 10.09 4.86 -16.71
N LEU A 234 9.59 4.89 -15.49
CA LEU A 234 9.78 3.82 -14.51
C LEU A 234 8.98 2.57 -14.90
N ASP A 235 7.74 2.76 -15.34
CA ASP A 235 6.88 1.67 -15.83
C ASP A 235 7.58 0.93 -16.97
N ALA A 236 8.12 1.64 -17.96
CA ALA A 236 8.92 1.05 -19.04
C ALA A 236 10.20 0.34 -18.54
N ALA A 237 10.83 0.83 -17.46
CA ALA A 237 12.00 0.19 -16.89
C ALA A 237 11.64 -1.11 -16.16
N LEU A 238 10.51 -1.16 -15.47
CA LEU A 238 9.98 -2.38 -14.84
C LEU A 238 9.54 -3.40 -15.90
N ASP A 239 8.90 -2.97 -16.99
CA ASP A 239 8.58 -3.84 -18.12
C ASP A 239 9.86 -4.47 -18.73
N ALA A 240 10.92 -3.69 -18.86
CA ALA A 240 12.20 -4.20 -19.34
C ALA A 240 12.81 -5.23 -18.37
N TYR A 241 12.75 -4.99 -17.07
CA TYR A 241 13.16 -5.95 -16.04
C TYR A 241 12.32 -7.25 -16.12
N ASN A 242 10.98 -7.12 -16.19
CA ASN A 242 10.08 -8.27 -16.29
C ASN A 242 10.40 -9.14 -17.53
N MET A 243 10.70 -8.48 -18.66
CA MET A 243 11.12 -9.19 -19.88
C MET A 243 12.46 -9.90 -19.70
N GLU A 244 13.45 -9.26 -19.07
CA GLU A 244 14.77 -9.82 -18.80
C GLU A 244 14.66 -11.08 -17.93
N ILE A 245 14.00 -10.99 -16.77
CA ILE A 245 13.86 -12.13 -15.84
C ILE A 245 13.10 -13.29 -16.47
N ARG A 246 12.05 -13.01 -17.22
CA ARG A 246 11.31 -14.02 -17.98
C ARG A 246 12.21 -14.74 -18.98
N MET A 247 12.96 -13.99 -19.78
CA MET A 247 13.88 -14.59 -20.77
C MET A 247 14.96 -15.43 -20.11
N ASP A 248 15.52 -14.99 -18.97
CA ASP A 248 16.50 -15.73 -18.19
C ASP A 248 15.92 -17.06 -17.69
N GLN A 249 14.71 -17.06 -17.14
CA GLN A 249 14.05 -18.25 -16.62
C GLN A 249 13.63 -19.22 -17.73
N GLU A 250 13.08 -18.72 -18.83
CA GLU A 250 12.78 -19.54 -20.00
C GLU A 250 14.05 -20.16 -20.60
N ALA A 251 15.15 -19.43 -20.62
CA ALA A 251 16.45 -19.94 -21.08
C ALA A 251 16.99 -21.01 -20.10
N MET A 252 16.87 -20.80 -18.78
CA MET A 252 17.23 -21.79 -17.77
C MET A 252 16.45 -23.08 -17.95
N LEU A 253 15.13 -23.00 -18.10
CA LEU A 253 14.27 -24.17 -18.35
C LEU A 253 14.72 -24.92 -19.60
N LYS A 254 14.91 -24.20 -20.71
CA LYS A 254 15.20 -24.78 -22.03
C LYS A 254 16.61 -25.33 -22.16
N TYR A 255 17.62 -24.62 -21.68
CA TYR A 255 19.03 -24.93 -21.96
C TYR A 255 19.76 -25.60 -20.80
N THR A 256 19.20 -25.58 -19.58
CA THR A 256 19.84 -26.17 -18.41
C THR A 256 18.99 -27.27 -17.78
N LEU A 257 17.76 -26.98 -17.34
CA LEU A 257 16.94 -27.95 -16.61
C LEU A 257 16.48 -29.10 -17.50
N ARG A 258 15.94 -28.79 -18.67
CA ARG A 258 15.42 -29.83 -19.58
C ARG A 258 16.52 -30.77 -20.08
N PRO A 259 17.71 -30.32 -20.55
CA PRO A 259 18.81 -31.22 -20.91
C PRO A 259 19.35 -32.03 -19.72
N ALA A 260 19.31 -31.49 -18.50
CA ALA A 260 19.67 -32.23 -17.29
C ALA A 260 18.68 -33.39 -17.02
N ALA A 261 17.36 -33.09 -17.06
CA ALA A 261 16.31 -34.08 -16.85
C ALA A 261 16.31 -35.18 -17.95
N GLU A 262 16.59 -34.85 -19.20
CA GLU A 262 16.69 -35.83 -20.30
C GLU A 262 17.83 -36.85 -20.08
N GLN A 263 18.85 -36.52 -19.30
CA GLN A 263 19.97 -37.39 -18.95
C GLN A 263 19.69 -38.19 -17.64
N MET A 264 18.63 -37.88 -16.94
CA MET A 264 18.23 -38.54 -15.70
C MET A 264 17.06 -39.50 -15.99
N THR A 265 17.02 -40.61 -15.26
CA THR A 265 15.85 -41.47 -15.21
C THR A 265 15.20 -41.25 -13.85
N GLY A 266 14.16 -40.43 -13.82
CA GLY A 266 13.40 -40.12 -12.59
C GLY A 266 12.35 -41.18 -12.28
N ASP A 267 12.05 -41.35 -11.01
CA ASP A 267 10.92 -42.14 -10.49
C ASP A 267 9.69 -41.27 -10.16
N GLY A 268 9.67 -40.00 -10.63
CA GLY A 268 8.62 -39.02 -10.35
C GLY A 268 8.80 -38.25 -9.02
N THR A 269 9.97 -38.41 -8.36
CA THR A 269 10.25 -37.70 -7.11
C THR A 269 11.36 -36.65 -7.26
N LEU A 270 12.05 -36.65 -8.40
CA LEU A 270 13.13 -35.70 -8.65
C LEU A 270 12.54 -34.39 -9.23
N GLU A 271 12.85 -33.29 -8.56
CA GLU A 271 12.50 -31.95 -9.03
C GLU A 271 13.78 -31.15 -9.34
N LEU A 272 13.82 -30.51 -10.52
CA LEU A 272 14.83 -29.51 -10.89
C LEU A 272 14.14 -28.19 -11.07
N TYR A 273 14.72 -27.11 -10.47
CA TYR A 273 14.02 -25.83 -10.45
C TYR A 273 14.96 -24.63 -10.55
N SER A 274 14.36 -23.53 -10.97
CA SER A 274 14.91 -22.19 -10.84
C SER A 274 13.78 -21.24 -10.38
N MET A 275 13.94 -20.69 -9.20
CA MET A 275 12.96 -19.82 -8.56
C MET A 275 13.60 -18.48 -8.24
N ALA A 276 12.93 -17.40 -8.59
CA ALA A 276 13.34 -16.05 -8.28
C ALA A 276 12.29 -15.36 -7.40
N ASP A 277 12.69 -14.95 -6.21
CA ASP A 277 11.87 -14.16 -5.28
C ASP A 277 12.37 -12.72 -5.26
N VAL A 278 11.47 -11.75 -5.14
CA VAL A 278 11.79 -10.33 -5.03
C VAL A 278 11.44 -9.80 -3.65
N TYR A 279 12.35 -9.03 -3.10
CA TYR A 279 12.19 -8.30 -1.84
C TYR A 279 12.27 -6.80 -2.11
N VAL A 280 11.13 -6.13 -2.12
CA VAL A 280 11.07 -4.67 -2.30
C VAL A 280 11.49 -4.00 -1.00
N THR A 281 12.59 -3.25 -1.05
CA THR A 281 13.17 -2.58 0.12
C THR A 281 12.78 -1.11 0.20
N ARG A 282 12.41 -0.51 -0.94
CA ARG A 282 11.95 0.87 -1.02
C ARG A 282 11.14 1.09 -2.29
N SER A 283 9.96 1.72 -2.15
CA SER A 283 9.11 2.12 -3.27
C SER A 283 8.50 3.49 -2.96
N ASP A 284 9.08 4.54 -3.55
CA ASP A 284 8.63 5.92 -3.40
C ASP A 284 8.89 6.72 -4.69
N ASP A 285 8.38 7.95 -4.77
CA ASP A 285 8.47 8.82 -5.94
C ASP A 285 9.91 9.27 -6.32
N ARG A 286 10.91 8.89 -5.51
CA ARG A 286 12.33 9.11 -5.79
C ARG A 286 13.01 7.86 -6.28
N VAL A 287 12.74 6.71 -5.61
CA VAL A 287 13.44 5.44 -5.85
C VAL A 287 12.49 4.27 -5.72
N VAL A 288 12.57 3.35 -6.68
CA VAL A 288 12.13 1.96 -6.51
C VAL A 288 13.36 1.08 -6.40
N SER A 289 13.46 0.36 -5.29
CA SER A 289 14.60 -0.49 -4.97
C SER A 289 14.15 -1.84 -4.47
N PHE A 290 14.76 -2.88 -5.01
CA PHE A 290 14.51 -4.26 -4.61
C PHE A 290 15.74 -5.11 -4.87
N TYR A 291 15.79 -6.27 -4.25
CA TYR A 291 16.75 -7.30 -4.61
C TYR A 291 16.03 -8.62 -4.91
N GLU A 292 16.66 -9.40 -5.75
CA GLU A 292 16.19 -10.69 -6.21
C GLU A 292 17.04 -11.80 -5.58
N VAL A 293 16.35 -12.81 -5.08
CA VAL A 293 16.93 -14.06 -4.57
C VAL A 293 16.63 -15.16 -5.56
N MET A 294 17.61 -15.59 -6.31
CA MET A 294 17.44 -16.68 -7.25
C MET A 294 17.96 -17.98 -6.62
N THR A 295 17.08 -18.97 -6.47
CA THR A 295 17.41 -20.29 -5.95
C THR A 295 17.31 -21.31 -7.07
N GLN A 296 18.35 -22.09 -7.31
CA GLN A 296 18.44 -23.03 -8.41
C GLN A 296 18.91 -24.41 -7.94
N TYR A 297 18.24 -25.46 -8.44
CA TYR A 297 18.68 -26.84 -8.29
C TYR A 297 18.64 -27.55 -9.65
N THR A 298 19.83 -27.87 -10.15
CA THR A 298 20.03 -28.47 -11.47
C THR A 298 20.34 -29.98 -11.41
N GLY A 299 20.31 -30.57 -10.22
CA GLY A 299 20.58 -32.00 -10.00
C GLY A 299 22.09 -32.39 -10.04
N LEU A 300 22.96 -31.51 -10.51
CA LEU A 300 24.41 -31.76 -10.63
C LEU A 300 25.23 -31.25 -9.45
N ILE A 301 24.82 -30.13 -8.93
CA ILE A 301 25.43 -29.45 -7.79
C ILE A 301 24.27 -29.21 -6.83
N GLY A 302 24.53 -29.20 -5.54
CA GLY A 302 23.46 -28.85 -4.55
C GLY A 302 22.79 -27.52 -4.89
N GLU A 303 21.75 -27.18 -4.17
CA GLU A 303 21.06 -25.91 -4.32
C GLU A 303 22.02 -24.72 -4.32
N GLN A 304 21.85 -23.83 -5.25
CA GLN A 304 22.64 -22.63 -5.40
C GLN A 304 21.75 -21.39 -5.26
N GLN A 305 22.25 -20.37 -4.59
CA GLN A 305 21.58 -19.10 -4.43
C GLN A 305 22.41 -17.96 -5.00
N PHE A 306 21.75 -17.05 -5.68
CA PHE A 306 22.32 -15.84 -6.25
C PHE A 306 21.54 -14.63 -5.78
N ARG A 307 22.16 -13.46 -5.78
CA ARG A 307 21.52 -12.19 -5.46
C ARG A 307 21.81 -11.18 -6.56
N ARG A 308 20.76 -10.51 -6.99
CA ARG A 308 20.86 -9.32 -7.84
C ARG A 308 20.09 -8.19 -7.16
N ALA A 309 20.53 -6.95 -7.32
CA ALA A 309 19.82 -5.81 -6.75
C ALA A 309 19.59 -4.74 -7.82
N PHE A 310 18.45 -4.11 -7.75
CA PHE A 310 17.98 -3.13 -8.70
C PHE A 310 17.52 -1.87 -7.97
N ASN A 311 17.98 -0.74 -8.47
CA ASN A 311 17.57 0.57 -7.98
C ASN A 311 17.23 1.43 -9.18
N PHE A 312 16.03 1.93 -9.24
CA PHE A 312 15.54 2.79 -10.30
C PHE A 312 15.22 4.18 -9.76
N ASP A 313 15.70 5.22 -10.44
CA ASP A 313 15.17 6.56 -10.23
C ASP A 313 13.70 6.57 -10.67
N ALA A 314 12.80 6.83 -9.73
CA ALA A 314 11.37 6.70 -9.96
C ALA A 314 10.82 7.67 -11.01
N LYS A 315 11.51 8.77 -11.26
CA LYS A 315 11.09 9.81 -12.20
C LYS A 315 11.58 9.56 -13.61
N THR A 316 12.78 9.01 -13.76
CA THR A 316 13.45 8.84 -15.06
C THR A 316 13.50 7.40 -15.53
N GLY A 317 13.17 6.41 -14.67
CA GLY A 317 13.33 4.99 -14.94
C GLY A 317 14.80 4.54 -15.05
N LYS A 318 15.76 5.42 -14.78
CA LYS A 318 17.19 5.11 -14.89
C LYS A 318 17.59 4.11 -13.83
N LYS A 319 18.23 2.98 -14.22
CA LYS A 319 18.93 2.10 -13.29
C LYS A 319 20.09 2.87 -12.65
N LEU A 320 20.14 2.90 -11.32
CA LEU A 320 21.10 3.67 -10.55
C LEU A 320 22.36 2.85 -10.28
N ALA A 321 23.50 3.38 -10.65
CA ALA A 321 24.80 2.83 -10.33
C ALA A 321 25.34 3.37 -8.99
N PHE A 322 26.40 2.78 -8.45
CA PHE A 322 27.07 3.26 -7.24
C PHE A 322 27.39 4.76 -7.28
N ALA A 323 27.95 5.22 -8.40
CA ALA A 323 28.31 6.63 -8.58
C ALA A 323 27.11 7.60 -8.61
N ASP A 324 25.91 7.12 -8.95
CA ASP A 324 24.70 7.95 -8.91
C ASP A 324 24.24 8.19 -7.48
N VAL A 325 24.39 7.20 -6.61
CA VAL A 325 23.78 7.14 -5.27
C VAL A 325 24.72 7.57 -4.16
N PHE A 326 25.95 7.01 -4.13
CA PHE A 326 26.85 7.20 -3.00
C PHE A 326 27.60 8.55 -3.06
N THR A 327 27.83 9.12 -1.88
CA THR A 327 28.49 10.41 -1.73
C THR A 327 29.98 10.30 -2.09
N ASP A 328 30.65 9.28 -1.59
CA ASP A 328 32.02 8.95 -1.94
C ASP A 328 32.15 7.47 -2.31
N VAL A 329 32.36 7.20 -3.59
CA VAL A 329 32.51 5.84 -4.12
C VAL A 329 33.92 5.29 -3.87
N ASN A 330 34.91 6.15 -3.60
CA ASN A 330 36.30 5.72 -3.44
C ASN A 330 36.53 5.13 -2.03
N ASP A 331 35.85 5.63 -1.02
CA ASP A 331 35.96 5.12 0.35
C ASP A 331 35.08 3.88 0.59
N LEU A 332 34.08 3.64 -0.30
CA LEU A 332 33.13 2.56 -0.17
C LEU A 332 33.76 1.15 -0.15
N PRO A 333 34.81 0.82 -0.94
CA PRO A 333 35.46 -0.50 -0.90
C PRO A 333 36.02 -0.87 0.46
N ASP A 334 36.68 0.06 1.17
CA ASP A 334 37.26 -0.19 2.48
C ASP A 334 36.15 -0.41 3.52
N LEU A 335 35.10 0.41 3.49
CA LEU A 335 33.92 0.29 4.36
C LEU A 335 33.20 -1.05 4.15
N LEU A 336 32.99 -1.46 2.90
CA LEU A 336 32.36 -2.75 2.59
C LEU A 336 33.26 -3.94 2.96
N ALA A 337 34.58 -3.82 2.83
CA ALA A 337 35.51 -4.88 3.25
C ALA A 337 35.40 -5.14 4.76
N GLU A 338 35.33 -4.09 5.58
CA GLU A 338 35.11 -4.21 7.02
C GLU A 338 33.75 -4.83 7.32
N ALA A 339 32.68 -4.36 6.65
CA ALA A 339 31.32 -4.86 6.88
C ALA A 339 31.15 -6.32 6.47
N PHE A 340 31.67 -6.73 5.32
CA PHE A 340 31.61 -8.12 4.86
C PHE A 340 32.47 -9.06 5.72
N ALA A 341 33.65 -8.63 6.15
CA ALA A 341 34.50 -9.41 7.06
C ALA A 341 33.82 -9.57 8.45
N ALA A 342 33.09 -8.56 8.92
CA ALA A 342 32.30 -8.66 10.15
C ALA A 342 31.13 -9.64 10.00
N ALA A 343 30.46 -9.66 8.83
CA ALA A 343 29.34 -10.55 8.53
C ALA A 343 29.80 -12.00 8.29
N ASP A 344 30.96 -12.18 7.63
CA ASP A 344 31.57 -13.51 7.39
C ASP A 344 33.04 -13.48 7.67
N PRO A 345 33.51 -13.98 8.84
CA PRO A 345 34.90 -14.03 9.22
C PRO A 345 35.81 -14.83 8.28
N SER A 346 35.25 -15.66 7.38
CA SER A 346 36.06 -16.36 6.37
C SER A 346 36.65 -15.43 5.31
N LEU A 347 36.10 -14.21 5.19
CA LEU A 347 36.60 -13.17 4.28
C LEU A 347 37.69 -12.29 4.91
N ASP A 348 37.84 -12.27 6.23
CA ASP A 348 38.81 -11.43 6.95
C ASP A 348 40.26 -11.77 6.60
N SER A 349 40.53 -13.03 6.18
CA SER A 349 41.83 -13.47 5.73
C SER A 349 42.13 -13.24 4.24
N ALA A 350 41.18 -12.65 3.50
CA ALA A 350 41.27 -12.47 2.07
C ALA A 350 42.11 -11.22 1.73
N ASP A 351 43.42 -11.39 1.50
CA ASP A 351 44.28 -10.32 1.04
C ASP A 351 43.69 -9.59 -0.18
N GLY A 352 43.55 -8.27 -0.08
CA GLY A 352 43.04 -7.43 -1.16
C GLY A 352 41.50 -7.45 -1.32
N LEU A 353 40.72 -7.77 -0.25
CA LEU A 353 39.26 -7.75 -0.27
C LEU A 353 38.72 -6.40 -0.76
N ALA A 354 39.15 -5.28 -0.18
CA ALA A 354 38.78 -3.94 -0.61
C ALA A 354 39.09 -3.67 -2.08
N ALA A 355 40.25 -4.14 -2.57
CA ALA A 355 40.61 -3.96 -3.97
C ALA A 355 39.70 -4.73 -4.93
N ARG A 356 39.28 -5.97 -4.58
CA ARG A 356 38.30 -6.75 -5.36
C ARG A 356 36.91 -6.10 -5.35
N ILE A 357 36.48 -5.61 -4.20
CA ILE A 357 35.24 -4.84 -4.08
C ILE A 357 35.30 -3.58 -4.95
N GLY A 358 36.43 -2.84 -4.89
CA GLY A 358 36.64 -1.63 -5.68
C GLY A 358 36.59 -1.85 -7.19
N VAL A 359 37.07 -2.99 -7.69
CA VAL A 359 36.92 -3.38 -9.10
C VAL A 359 35.43 -3.64 -9.40
N SER A 360 34.77 -4.43 -8.55
CA SER A 360 33.39 -4.85 -8.77
C SER A 360 32.40 -3.69 -8.80
N ILE A 361 32.55 -2.71 -7.93
CA ILE A 361 31.59 -1.56 -7.90
C ILE A 361 31.75 -0.62 -9.11
N GLN A 362 32.80 -0.78 -9.92
CA GLN A 362 33.00 -0.03 -11.17
C GLN A 362 32.49 -0.77 -12.40
N GLU A 363 32.17 -2.04 -12.27
CA GLU A 363 31.60 -2.87 -13.33
C GLU A 363 30.08 -2.82 -13.30
N GLU A 364 29.43 -2.81 -14.46
CA GLU A 364 27.98 -2.75 -14.58
C GLU A 364 27.29 -4.01 -13.98
N ASP A 365 27.93 -5.18 -14.22
CA ASP A 365 27.48 -6.48 -13.70
C ASP A 365 28.48 -7.02 -12.66
N GLY A 366 28.95 -6.16 -11.78
CA GLY A 366 29.86 -6.54 -10.72
C GLY A 366 29.24 -7.51 -9.72
N ILE A 367 30.13 -8.28 -9.06
CA ILE A 367 29.72 -9.27 -8.04
C ILE A 367 29.14 -8.64 -6.76
N VAL A 368 29.37 -7.33 -6.55
CA VAL A 368 28.79 -6.56 -5.46
C VAL A 368 27.60 -5.79 -5.99
N CYS A 369 26.45 -5.98 -5.37
CA CYS A 369 25.24 -5.20 -5.67
C CYS A 369 24.68 -4.56 -4.40
N PHE A 370 23.80 -3.58 -4.56
CA PHE A 370 23.19 -2.86 -3.45
C PHE A 370 21.70 -2.61 -3.67
N ALA A 371 20.93 -2.59 -2.57
CA ALA A 371 19.55 -2.17 -2.57
C ALA A 371 19.32 -1.11 -1.49
N LEU A 372 18.73 0.02 -1.90
CA LEU A 372 18.36 1.10 -0.99
C LEU A 372 17.16 0.68 -0.15
N ALA A 373 17.24 0.89 1.16
CA ALA A 373 16.14 0.63 2.09
C ALA A 373 15.85 1.88 2.94
N LYS A 374 14.81 1.81 3.77
CA LYS A 374 14.41 2.95 4.63
C LYS A 374 15.40 3.20 5.78
N GLY A 375 16.02 2.16 6.33
CA GLY A 375 16.98 2.30 7.44
C GLY A 375 18.45 2.37 7.01
N GLY A 376 18.77 2.07 5.75
CA GLY A 376 20.15 1.99 5.27
C GLY A 376 20.25 1.40 3.86
N VAL A 377 21.36 0.77 3.58
CA VAL A 377 21.63 0.13 2.29
C VAL A 377 22.05 -1.32 2.51
N HIS A 378 21.35 -2.24 1.86
CA HIS A 378 21.77 -3.63 1.76
C HIS A 378 22.85 -3.78 0.71
N PHE A 379 23.92 -4.50 1.04
CA PHE A 379 24.95 -4.90 0.11
C PHE A 379 25.06 -6.40 0.09
N PHE A 380 25.12 -6.96 -1.11
CA PHE A 380 25.28 -8.40 -1.31
C PHE A 380 26.50 -8.63 -2.20
N ALA A 381 27.20 -9.72 -1.95
CA ALA A 381 28.28 -10.14 -2.84
C ALA A 381 28.43 -11.66 -2.84
N GLU A 382 28.85 -12.22 -3.97
CA GLU A 382 29.31 -13.60 -4.03
C GLU A 382 30.65 -13.75 -3.29
N LYS A 383 30.75 -14.69 -2.36
CA LYS A 383 31.93 -14.89 -1.52
C LYS A 383 33.10 -15.44 -2.28
N ASN A 384 32.88 -16.36 -3.23
CA ASN A 384 33.96 -17.04 -3.94
C ASN A 384 34.87 -16.08 -4.73
N PRO A 385 34.36 -15.11 -5.53
CA PRO A 385 35.21 -14.11 -6.18
C PRO A 385 35.88 -13.16 -5.18
N LEU A 386 35.33 -12.99 -3.99
CA LEU A 386 35.96 -12.21 -2.91
C LEU A 386 37.04 -12.98 -2.14
N GLY A 387 37.26 -14.25 -2.45
CA GLY A 387 38.26 -15.10 -1.80
C GLY A 387 37.74 -15.94 -0.65
N GLY A 388 36.41 -15.95 -0.42
CA GLY A 388 35.70 -16.79 0.54
C GLY A 388 35.28 -18.15 -0.04
N GLN A 389 34.45 -18.86 0.71
CA GLN A 389 33.82 -20.10 0.25
C GLN A 389 32.61 -19.77 -0.64
N VAL A 390 32.03 -20.79 -1.28
CA VAL A 390 30.80 -20.61 -2.07
C VAL A 390 29.66 -20.07 -1.19
N GLY A 391 28.89 -19.15 -1.73
CA GLY A 391 27.74 -18.54 -1.08
C GLY A 391 27.72 -17.02 -1.21
N ILE A 392 26.75 -16.41 -0.57
CA ILE A 392 26.54 -14.96 -0.55
C ILE A 392 26.97 -14.40 0.80
N VAL A 393 27.59 -13.23 0.81
CA VAL A 393 27.75 -12.40 2.00
C VAL A 393 26.80 -11.20 1.88
N HIS A 394 26.19 -10.84 3.00
CA HIS A 394 25.30 -9.69 3.14
C HIS A 394 25.82 -8.75 4.23
N ALA A 395 25.75 -7.47 3.98
CA ALA A 395 25.98 -6.43 4.99
C ALA A 395 24.95 -5.32 4.84
N MET A 396 24.45 -4.81 5.97
CA MET A 396 23.56 -3.67 6.05
C MET A 396 24.30 -2.47 6.62
N LEU A 397 24.44 -1.39 5.85
CA LEU A 397 24.99 -0.13 6.35
C LEU A 397 23.85 0.83 6.67
N SER A 398 23.70 1.15 7.95
CA SER A 398 22.66 2.01 8.49
C SER A 398 22.93 3.49 8.17
N TYR A 399 21.88 4.24 7.78
CA TYR A 399 21.98 5.71 7.69
C TYR A 399 22.15 6.39 9.06
N TRP A 400 21.82 5.68 10.14
CA TRP A 400 22.04 6.16 11.50
C TRP A 400 23.53 6.24 11.84
N ASP A 401 24.29 5.20 11.45
CA ASP A 401 25.74 5.12 11.70
C ASP A 401 26.54 5.86 10.61
N TYR A 402 26.02 5.90 9.38
CA TYR A 402 26.64 6.49 8.20
C TYR A 402 25.70 7.51 7.53
N PRO A 403 25.42 8.65 8.18
CA PRO A 403 24.43 9.62 7.68
C PRO A 403 24.79 10.28 6.34
N GLU A 404 26.09 10.25 5.97
CA GLU A 404 26.57 10.79 4.69
C GLU A 404 26.86 9.69 3.65
N LEU A 405 26.45 8.45 3.87
CA LEU A 405 26.72 7.32 2.98
C LEU A 405 26.17 7.57 1.57
N VAL A 406 24.94 8.04 1.49
CA VAL A 406 24.27 8.35 0.22
C VAL A 406 24.04 9.84 0.06
N LYS A 407 23.93 10.29 -1.19
CA LYS A 407 23.57 11.68 -1.50
C LYS A 407 22.22 12.03 -0.88
N ALA A 408 22.06 13.28 -0.41
CA ALA A 408 20.88 13.76 0.30
C ALA A 408 19.54 13.47 -0.41
N PHE A 409 19.54 13.49 -1.74
CA PHE A 409 18.35 13.15 -2.55
C PHE A 409 17.86 11.73 -2.30
N TYR A 410 18.75 10.77 -2.05
CA TYR A 410 18.41 9.37 -1.84
C TYR A 410 18.18 8.99 -0.37
N HIS A 411 18.41 9.93 0.57
CA HIS A 411 17.98 9.70 1.94
C HIS A 411 16.46 9.54 1.98
N PRO A 412 15.95 8.50 2.64
CA PRO A 412 14.52 8.40 2.88
C PRO A 412 14.09 9.53 3.80
N ALA A 413 13.09 10.29 3.44
CA ALA A 413 12.39 11.14 4.39
C ALA A 413 11.52 10.25 5.27
N GLY A 414 11.31 10.60 6.52
CA GLY A 414 10.68 9.78 7.58
C GLY A 414 9.28 9.23 7.31
N GLU A 415 9.18 8.23 6.46
CA GLU A 415 7.97 7.74 5.82
C GLU A 415 7.46 6.43 6.38
N THR A 416 6.18 6.19 6.11
CA THR A 416 5.58 4.87 6.19
C THR A 416 6.24 3.93 5.19
N SER A 417 6.46 2.68 5.58
CA SER A 417 6.97 1.64 4.68
C SER A 417 6.42 0.28 5.05
N LEU A 418 6.24 -0.55 4.04
CA LEU A 418 5.98 -1.97 4.17
C LEU A 418 7.11 -2.71 3.47
N THR A 419 7.78 -3.61 4.18
CA THR A 419 8.93 -4.37 3.67
C THR A 419 8.75 -5.82 4.05
N ARG A 420 8.65 -6.72 3.06
CA ARG A 420 8.76 -8.16 3.29
C ARG A 420 10.17 -8.47 3.78
N LEU A 421 10.29 -9.29 4.82
CA LEU A 421 11.56 -9.60 5.43
C LEU A 421 12.05 -10.98 4.99
N GLU A 422 13.29 -11.04 4.52
CA GLU A 422 13.99 -12.30 4.26
C GLU A 422 14.65 -12.79 5.56
N TYR A 423 14.57 -14.09 5.81
CA TYR A 423 15.25 -14.73 6.93
C TYR A 423 16.77 -14.64 6.80
N ASP A 424 17.44 -14.64 7.94
CA ASP A 424 18.90 -14.54 8.07
C ASP A 424 19.52 -13.28 7.48
N THR A 425 18.69 -12.28 7.18
CA THR A 425 19.08 -10.97 6.67
C THR A 425 18.97 -9.93 7.77
N ASP A 426 19.96 -9.03 7.85
CA ASP A 426 19.96 -7.94 8.81
C ASP A 426 19.19 -6.74 8.25
N TYR A 427 18.34 -6.16 9.07
CA TYR A 427 17.58 -4.95 8.78
C TYR A 427 17.88 -3.89 9.83
N VAL A 428 17.70 -2.64 9.46
CA VAL A 428 17.80 -1.52 10.39
C VAL A 428 16.58 -0.62 10.21
N LEU A 429 15.90 -0.30 11.31
CA LEU A 429 14.81 0.65 11.31
C LEU A 429 15.33 2.08 11.10
N VAL A 430 14.44 3.01 10.75
CA VAL A 430 14.79 4.43 10.52
C VAL A 430 15.45 5.07 11.76
N ASP A 431 15.16 4.60 12.98
CA ASP A 431 15.74 5.07 14.22
C ASP A 431 17.09 4.40 14.60
N GLY A 432 17.64 3.59 13.70
CA GLY A 432 18.88 2.85 13.89
C GLY A 432 18.72 1.53 14.67
N THR A 433 17.50 1.11 14.98
CA THR A 433 17.26 -0.16 15.70
C THR A 433 17.53 -1.37 14.78
N PRO A 434 18.49 -2.24 15.09
CA PRO A 434 18.74 -3.44 14.29
C PRO A 434 17.69 -4.52 14.57
N LEU A 435 17.29 -5.20 13.48
CA LEU A 435 16.34 -6.30 13.46
C LEU A 435 16.90 -7.44 12.61
N ARG A 436 16.82 -8.66 13.11
CA ARG A 436 17.14 -9.89 12.37
C ARG A 436 16.15 -10.96 12.71
N MET A 437 15.75 -11.74 11.71
CA MET A 437 14.93 -12.94 11.88
C MET A 437 15.70 -14.17 11.42
N SER A 438 15.46 -15.27 12.09
CA SER A 438 15.91 -16.61 11.69
C SER A 438 14.86 -17.64 12.11
N TRP A 439 15.02 -18.84 11.63
CA TRP A 439 14.20 -19.97 12.06
C TRP A 439 15.06 -21.23 12.19
N ASP A 440 14.60 -22.17 13.00
CA ASP A 440 15.25 -23.47 13.20
C ASP A 440 14.20 -24.56 13.28
N ILE A 441 14.56 -25.76 12.86
CA ILE A 441 13.75 -26.97 13.04
C ILE A 441 14.44 -27.80 14.12
N PRO A 442 13.86 -27.89 15.33
CA PRO A 442 14.50 -28.55 16.47
C PRO A 442 14.84 -30.03 16.23
N THR A 443 14.07 -30.71 15.38
CA THR A 443 14.37 -32.07 14.93
C THR A 443 13.86 -32.31 13.52
N MET A 444 14.53 -33.20 12.74
CA MET A 444 14.09 -33.53 11.36
C MET A 444 12.69 -34.18 11.29
N GLU A 445 12.13 -34.65 12.41
CA GLU A 445 10.79 -35.21 12.47
C GLU A 445 9.75 -34.21 12.99
N SER A 446 10.20 -33.03 13.44
CA SER A 446 9.33 -31.98 13.98
C SER A 446 8.73 -31.20 12.85
N LYS A 447 7.41 -30.97 12.91
CA LYS A 447 6.75 -29.93 12.14
C LYS A 447 6.71 -28.60 12.89
N ASP A 448 7.28 -28.54 14.09
CA ASP A 448 7.41 -27.32 14.87
C ASP A 448 8.64 -26.55 14.37
N ILE A 449 8.44 -25.30 14.07
CA ILE A 449 9.48 -24.36 13.65
C ILE A 449 9.70 -23.38 14.79
N GLU A 450 10.94 -23.24 15.22
CA GLU A 450 11.34 -22.16 16.12
C GLU A 450 11.61 -20.89 15.29
N TRP A 451 10.70 -19.92 15.39
CA TRP A 451 10.89 -18.60 14.84
C TRP A 451 11.61 -17.73 15.86
N ILE A 452 12.72 -17.15 15.42
CA ILE A 452 13.64 -16.42 16.28
C ILE A 452 13.80 -14.99 15.75
N VAL A 453 13.47 -14.00 16.57
CA VAL A 453 13.64 -12.57 16.21
C VAL A 453 14.55 -11.91 17.23
N THR A 454 15.56 -11.24 16.71
CA THR A 454 16.49 -10.44 17.51
C THR A 454 16.32 -8.97 17.17
N VAL A 455 15.96 -8.16 18.15
CA VAL A 455 15.84 -6.70 18.06
C VAL A 455 16.80 -6.07 19.04
N ASN A 456 17.74 -5.27 18.56
CA ASN A 456 18.72 -4.58 19.39
C ASN A 456 19.42 -5.53 20.40
N GLY A 457 19.80 -6.74 19.93
CA GLY A 457 20.45 -7.78 20.73
C GLY A 457 19.55 -8.52 21.71
N ARG A 458 18.25 -8.28 21.72
CA ARG A 458 17.26 -9.00 22.52
C ARG A 458 16.53 -10.00 21.65
N THR A 459 16.56 -11.25 22.02
CA THR A 459 15.95 -12.34 21.25
C THR A 459 14.60 -12.74 21.85
N ARG A 460 13.62 -12.96 20.97
CA ARG A 460 12.35 -13.62 21.24
C ARG A 460 12.23 -14.84 20.37
N THR A 461 11.75 -15.94 20.94
CA THR A 461 11.50 -17.21 20.23
C THR A 461 10.02 -17.55 20.36
N GLU A 462 9.39 -17.91 19.26
CA GLU A 462 8.04 -18.47 19.21
C GLU A 462 8.01 -19.71 18.32
N HIS A 463 6.95 -20.51 18.44
CA HIS A 463 6.81 -21.77 17.71
C HIS A 463 5.66 -21.68 16.74
N PHE A 464 5.90 -22.11 15.51
CA PHE A 464 4.92 -22.23 14.44
C PHE A 464 4.88 -23.66 13.92
N TYR A 465 3.75 -24.05 13.33
CA TYR A 465 3.58 -25.40 12.81
C TYR A 465 3.62 -25.40 11.28
N GLY A 466 4.44 -26.26 10.69
CA GLY A 466 4.48 -26.52 9.25
C GLY A 466 5.58 -25.77 8.52
N TYR A 467 5.40 -24.49 8.26
CA TYR A 467 6.32 -23.65 7.49
C TYR A 467 6.74 -22.40 8.29
N PRO A 468 7.90 -21.80 7.98
CA PRO A 468 8.27 -20.51 8.55
C PRO A 468 7.20 -19.45 8.16
N PRO A 469 6.77 -18.61 9.13
CA PRO A 469 5.79 -17.58 8.84
C PRO A 469 6.36 -16.51 7.89
N GLU A 470 5.52 -15.91 7.06
CA GLU A 470 5.90 -14.71 6.35
C GLU A 470 5.91 -13.51 7.28
N CYS A 471 6.88 -12.63 7.09
CA CYS A 471 7.07 -11.51 7.99
C CYS A 471 7.22 -10.19 7.24
N TRP A 472 6.51 -9.18 7.73
CA TRP A 472 6.48 -7.86 7.16
C TRP A 472 6.85 -6.80 8.18
N LEU A 473 7.81 -5.96 7.86
CA LEU A 473 8.13 -4.78 8.67
C LEU A 473 7.29 -3.59 8.19
N VAL A 474 6.41 -3.14 9.05
CA VAL A 474 5.54 -1.97 8.82
C VAL A 474 6.07 -0.82 9.64
N GLN A 475 6.50 0.25 9.02
CA GLN A 475 6.92 1.47 9.69
C GLN A 475 5.90 2.57 9.43
N THR A 476 5.40 3.20 10.48
CA THR A 476 4.40 4.27 10.43
C THR A 476 4.97 5.57 11.02
N GLY A 477 4.36 6.67 10.64
CA GLY A 477 4.73 8.00 11.16
C GLY A 477 5.50 8.83 10.15
N SER A 478 5.35 10.14 10.28
CA SER A 478 6.06 11.13 9.47
C SER A 478 6.98 11.97 10.35
N GLU A 479 7.93 12.72 9.79
CA GLU A 479 8.74 13.69 10.54
C GLU A 479 7.88 14.75 11.24
N VAL A 480 6.68 14.98 10.73
CA VAL A 480 5.71 15.92 11.32
C VAL A 480 5.02 15.32 12.55
N ASN A 481 4.76 14.01 12.54
CA ASN A 481 4.27 13.25 13.69
C ASN A 481 5.47 12.51 14.27
N LEU A 482 6.01 13.00 15.38
CA LEU A 482 7.14 12.42 16.10
C LEU A 482 6.90 10.98 16.64
N ASP A 483 5.71 10.45 16.46
CA ASP A 483 5.32 9.09 16.86
C ASP A 483 5.67 8.07 15.76
N ARG A 484 6.97 7.97 15.44
CA ARG A 484 7.46 6.88 14.59
C ARG A 484 7.30 5.57 15.31
N ARG A 485 6.54 4.66 14.71
CA ARG A 485 6.35 3.31 15.25
C ARG A 485 6.70 2.29 14.18
N ALA A 486 7.22 1.17 14.62
CA ALA A 486 7.51 0.03 13.77
C ALA A 486 6.76 -1.20 14.30
N PHE A 487 6.20 -1.96 13.39
CA PHE A 487 5.48 -3.18 13.71
C PHE A 487 6.00 -4.32 12.85
N LEU A 488 6.04 -5.49 13.44
CA LEU A 488 6.31 -6.74 12.74
C LEU A 488 4.99 -7.50 12.61
N TYR A 489 4.55 -7.67 11.38
CA TYR A 489 3.38 -8.47 11.02
C TYR A 489 3.89 -9.86 10.66
N VAL A 490 3.36 -10.87 11.28
CA VAL A 490 3.80 -12.26 11.17
C VAL A 490 2.62 -13.09 10.76
N ASP A 491 2.58 -13.47 9.48
CA ASP A 491 1.50 -14.26 8.92
C ASP A 491 1.72 -15.72 9.24
N GLU A 492 0.80 -16.28 10.03
CA GLU A 492 0.84 -17.70 10.42
C GLU A 492 0.34 -18.57 9.27
N PRO A 493 1.14 -19.55 8.84
CA PRO A 493 0.65 -20.55 7.91
C PRO A 493 -0.29 -21.52 8.66
N ALA A 494 -1.56 -21.18 8.76
CA ALA A 494 -2.55 -21.95 9.51
C ALA A 494 -3.28 -22.98 8.63
N GLY A 495 -2.54 -23.91 8.00
CA GLY A 495 -3.12 -24.93 7.13
C GLY A 495 -3.56 -24.37 5.76
N ASP A 496 -4.27 -25.19 4.97
CA ASP A 496 -4.47 -24.92 3.55
C ASP A 496 -5.32 -23.67 3.22
N VAL A 497 -5.98 -23.04 4.20
CA VAL A 497 -6.94 -21.95 3.90
C VAL A 497 -7.24 -20.96 5.05
N SER A 498 -6.61 -21.04 6.20
CA SER A 498 -6.83 -20.05 7.25
C SER A 498 -5.66 -19.08 7.38
N HIS A 499 -5.95 -17.80 7.30
CA HIS A 499 -4.97 -16.72 7.40
C HIS A 499 -5.08 -16.04 8.77
N SER A 500 -3.93 -15.80 9.38
CA SER A 500 -3.87 -15.13 10.67
C SER A 500 -2.56 -14.36 10.78
N THR A 501 -2.63 -13.08 11.09
CA THR A 501 -1.46 -12.24 11.29
C THR A 501 -1.33 -11.86 12.74
N ARG A 502 -0.22 -12.23 13.38
CA ARG A 502 0.20 -11.67 14.67
C ARG A 502 0.95 -10.37 14.46
N VAL A 503 0.66 -9.38 15.30
CA VAL A 503 1.28 -8.07 15.22
C VAL A 503 2.08 -7.80 16.48
N TYR A 504 3.34 -7.38 16.29
CA TYR A 504 4.25 -6.99 17.36
C TYR A 504 4.75 -5.57 17.11
N GLU A 505 4.77 -4.75 18.14
CA GLU A 505 5.49 -3.48 18.10
C GLU A 505 6.99 -3.71 18.30
N VAL A 506 7.79 -3.12 17.41
CA VAL A 506 9.25 -3.21 17.41
C VAL A 506 9.81 -1.94 18.05
N THR A 507 10.53 -2.09 19.15
CA THR A 507 11.18 -0.98 19.86
C THR A 507 12.62 -1.31 20.20
N LYS A 508 13.41 -0.32 20.59
CA LYS A 508 14.76 -0.57 21.17
C LYS A 508 14.74 -1.52 22.40
N GLY A 509 13.58 -1.69 23.00
CA GLY A 509 13.34 -2.62 24.11
C GLY A 509 13.08 -4.07 23.69
N GLY A 510 12.93 -4.35 22.40
CA GLY A 510 12.54 -5.66 21.86
C GLY A 510 11.13 -5.63 21.29
N LEU A 511 10.51 -6.81 21.18
CA LEU A 511 9.14 -6.98 20.66
C LEU A 511 8.11 -6.96 21.80
N SER A 512 7.01 -6.23 21.59
CA SER A 512 5.80 -6.30 22.41
C SER A 512 4.60 -6.70 21.57
N THR A 513 3.78 -7.63 22.05
CA THR A 513 2.60 -8.12 21.33
C THR A 513 1.51 -7.06 21.31
N CYS A 514 1.02 -6.69 20.13
CA CYS A 514 -0.14 -5.83 19.94
C CYS A 514 -1.44 -6.66 19.93
N GLY A 515 -1.49 -7.74 19.15
CA GLY A 515 -2.65 -8.57 18.98
C GLY A 515 -2.54 -9.49 17.77
N GLN A 516 -3.69 -9.95 17.28
CA GLN A 516 -3.83 -10.83 16.14
C GLN A 516 -5.08 -10.45 15.34
N VAL A 517 -5.05 -10.66 14.04
CA VAL A 517 -6.19 -10.49 13.13
C VAL A 517 -6.34 -11.74 12.26
N ASP A 518 -7.58 -12.05 11.88
CA ASP A 518 -7.90 -13.21 11.04
C ASP A 518 -7.84 -12.83 9.55
N ALA A 519 -6.69 -12.32 9.13
CA ALA A 519 -6.36 -11.97 7.76
C ALA A 519 -4.85 -11.99 7.58
N ALA A 520 -4.35 -12.21 6.37
CA ALA A 520 -2.93 -12.12 6.02
C ALA A 520 -2.68 -11.04 4.97
N ILE A 521 -1.48 -10.48 4.96
CA ILE A 521 -1.06 -9.57 3.89
C ILE A 521 -0.96 -10.38 2.60
N TYR A 522 -1.64 -9.91 1.56
CA TYR A 522 -1.55 -10.55 0.26
C TYR A 522 -0.32 -10.03 -0.49
N GLU A 523 0.65 -10.93 -0.68
CA GLU A 523 2.00 -10.64 -1.16
C GLU A 523 2.02 -10.02 -2.56
N GLU A 524 1.20 -10.53 -3.47
CA GLU A 524 1.21 -10.14 -4.87
C GLU A 524 0.77 -8.68 -5.12
N LEU A 525 0.19 -8.03 -4.13
CA LEU A 525 -0.51 -6.78 -4.34
C LEU A 525 0.02 -5.59 -3.54
N ASN A 526 1.13 -5.72 -2.75
CA ASN A 526 1.27 -4.71 -1.71
C ASN A 526 2.69 -4.28 -1.33
N CYS A 527 2.96 -2.99 -1.46
CA CYS A 527 4.12 -2.32 -0.85
C CYS A 527 3.73 -1.02 -0.09
N ASN A 528 2.44 -0.71 0.08
CA ASN A 528 1.99 0.52 0.70
C ASN A 528 1.33 0.28 2.07
N PRO A 529 1.94 0.69 3.19
CA PRO A 529 1.40 0.48 4.54
C PRO A 529 0.15 1.33 4.85
N GLU A 530 -0.13 2.37 4.08
CA GLU A 530 -1.39 3.14 4.21
C GLU A 530 -2.58 2.41 3.55
N ARG A 531 -2.29 1.37 2.76
CA ARG A 531 -3.24 0.54 2.04
C ARG A 531 -2.78 -0.90 2.05
N LEU A 532 -2.84 -1.53 3.23
CA LEU A 532 -2.57 -2.94 3.38
C LEU A 532 -3.68 -3.72 2.68
N LEU A 533 -3.34 -4.48 1.68
CA LEU A 533 -4.26 -5.43 1.09
C LEU A 533 -4.16 -6.72 1.88
N MET A 534 -5.26 -7.12 2.50
CA MET A 534 -5.28 -8.32 3.32
C MET A 534 -6.41 -9.23 2.89
N VAL A 535 -6.07 -10.51 2.77
CA VAL A 535 -7.01 -11.60 2.48
C VAL A 535 -7.50 -12.17 3.81
N GLY A 536 -8.81 -12.22 3.98
CA GLY A 536 -9.46 -12.85 5.14
C GLY A 536 -9.65 -14.35 4.95
N ASN A 537 -10.29 -14.97 5.96
CA ASN A 537 -10.59 -16.40 5.95
C ASN A 537 -11.89 -16.74 5.21
N ASP A 538 -12.59 -15.75 4.72
CA ASP A 538 -13.77 -15.95 3.89
C ASP A 538 -13.33 -16.22 2.47
N TYR A 539 -13.51 -17.43 1.97
CA TYR A 539 -13.24 -17.78 0.58
C TYR A 539 -14.38 -18.65 0.06
N VAL A 540 -14.56 -18.62 -1.23
CA VAL A 540 -15.44 -19.55 -1.93
C VAL A 540 -14.57 -20.53 -2.68
N SER A 541 -14.61 -21.81 -2.30
CA SER A 541 -13.98 -22.89 -3.01
C SER A 541 -15.06 -23.60 -3.82
N SER A 542 -15.12 -23.34 -5.10
CA SER A 542 -15.79 -24.24 -6.02
C SER A 542 -14.80 -25.29 -6.47
N GLY A 543 -15.21 -26.54 -6.69
CA GLY A 543 -14.34 -27.69 -6.96
C GLY A 543 -13.24 -27.48 -8.03
N SER A 544 -13.27 -26.35 -8.74
CA SER A 544 -12.35 -25.99 -9.80
C SER A 544 -11.78 -24.57 -9.69
N ALA A 545 -12.27 -23.72 -8.78
CA ALA A 545 -11.77 -22.35 -8.61
C ALA A 545 -11.89 -21.89 -7.16
N MET A 546 -10.94 -21.10 -6.70
CA MET A 546 -10.99 -20.43 -5.40
C MET A 546 -11.12 -18.93 -5.63
N LEU A 547 -12.17 -18.33 -5.05
CA LEU A 547 -12.36 -16.88 -5.03
C LEU A 547 -12.09 -16.39 -3.61
N MET A 548 -11.10 -15.53 -3.46
CA MET A 548 -10.70 -14.96 -2.18
C MET A 548 -10.99 -13.46 -2.15
N PRO A 549 -11.86 -13.00 -1.23
CA PRO A 549 -12.05 -11.59 -1.05
C PRO A 549 -10.88 -10.97 -0.29
N TYR A 550 -10.43 -9.81 -0.73
CA TYR A 550 -9.45 -9.02 -0.02
C TYR A 550 -10.00 -7.63 0.30
N GLY A 551 -9.63 -7.14 1.47
CA GLY A 551 -9.98 -5.81 1.92
C GLY A 551 -8.79 -4.86 1.95
N ILE A 552 -9.09 -3.56 1.96
CA ILE A 552 -8.09 -2.53 2.21
C ILE A 552 -8.09 -2.23 3.71
N TYR A 553 -6.93 -2.38 4.32
CA TYR A 553 -6.70 -2.07 5.71
C TYR A 553 -5.71 -0.92 5.84
N ARG A 554 -5.72 -0.26 6.97
CA ARG A 554 -4.70 0.69 7.40
C ARG A 554 -4.18 0.30 8.76
N VAL A 555 -2.99 0.74 9.10
CA VAL A 555 -2.45 0.53 10.45
C VAL A 555 -3.21 1.39 11.46
N GLY A 556 -3.80 0.77 12.46
CA GLY A 556 -4.49 1.43 13.56
C GLY A 556 -3.54 2.04 14.60
N GLU A 557 -4.09 2.79 15.55
CA GLU A 557 -3.31 3.41 16.64
C GLU A 557 -2.62 2.40 17.56
N ASP A 558 -3.17 1.21 17.68
CA ASP A 558 -2.61 0.08 18.42
C ASP A 558 -1.66 -0.80 17.61
N GLY A 559 -1.48 -0.48 16.33
CA GLY A 559 -0.67 -1.23 15.37
C GLY A 559 -1.42 -2.35 14.66
N LEU A 560 -2.66 -2.65 15.04
CA LEU A 560 -3.46 -3.66 14.36
C LEU A 560 -4.03 -3.11 13.05
N PRO A 561 -4.17 -3.95 12.01
CA PRO A 561 -4.85 -3.55 10.78
C PRO A 561 -6.32 -3.25 11.05
N VAL A 562 -6.80 -2.14 10.51
CA VAL A 562 -8.18 -1.71 10.58
C VAL A 562 -8.74 -1.63 9.17
N LEU A 563 -9.81 -2.34 8.89
CA LEU A 563 -10.50 -2.32 7.60
C LEU A 563 -10.98 -0.89 7.29
N VAL A 564 -10.65 -0.41 6.09
CA VAL A 564 -10.97 0.96 5.67
C VAL A 564 -12.39 1.04 5.12
N GLN A 565 -12.85 -0.02 4.47
CA GLN A 565 -14.13 -0.10 3.81
C GLN A 565 -14.77 -1.46 4.15
N GLU A 566 -15.96 -1.44 4.77
CA GLU A 566 -16.63 -2.64 5.27
C GLU A 566 -17.63 -3.24 4.28
N ASP A 567 -18.00 -2.50 3.24
CA ASP A 567 -19.10 -2.81 2.32
C ASP A 567 -18.67 -3.20 0.90
N GLU A 568 -17.37 -3.28 0.64
CA GLU A 568 -16.83 -3.69 -0.65
C GLU A 568 -15.45 -4.34 -0.51
N PHE A 569 -15.29 -5.49 -1.13
CA PHE A 569 -14.05 -6.27 -1.15
C PHE A 569 -13.65 -6.55 -2.58
N GLY A 570 -12.38 -6.44 -2.91
CA GLY A 570 -11.86 -6.97 -4.17
C GLY A 570 -11.86 -8.50 -4.15
N LEU A 571 -11.83 -9.12 -5.32
CA LEU A 571 -11.78 -10.57 -5.47
C LEU A 571 -10.53 -11.02 -6.21
N ILE A 572 -9.88 -12.04 -5.68
CA ILE A 572 -8.79 -12.75 -6.30
C ILE A 572 -9.28 -14.13 -6.71
N GLY A 573 -8.88 -14.56 -7.89
CA GLY A 573 -9.20 -15.89 -8.41
C GLY A 573 -8.83 -16.02 -9.88
N PRO A 574 -8.89 -17.22 -10.42
CA PRO A 574 -8.60 -17.47 -11.83
C PRO A 574 -9.67 -16.84 -12.73
N THR A 575 -9.31 -16.59 -13.98
CA THR A 575 -10.29 -16.28 -15.01
C THR A 575 -11.15 -17.53 -15.28
N LEU A 576 -12.46 -17.35 -15.28
CA LEU A 576 -13.47 -18.40 -15.42
C LEU A 576 -14.19 -18.28 -16.75
N ALA A 577 -14.63 -19.38 -17.31
CA ALA A 577 -15.43 -19.41 -18.53
C ALA A 577 -16.90 -19.76 -18.21
N LEU A 578 -17.84 -19.05 -18.82
CA LEU A 578 -19.26 -19.38 -18.71
C LEU A 578 -19.57 -20.73 -19.39
N THR A 579 -20.24 -21.61 -18.69
CA THR A 579 -20.69 -22.94 -19.22
C THR A 579 -21.92 -22.84 -20.12
N ARG A 580 -22.70 -21.75 -20.01
CA ARG A 580 -23.94 -21.52 -20.78
C ARG A 580 -24.23 -20.03 -20.95
N ASP A 581 -25.18 -19.71 -21.85
CA ASP A 581 -25.66 -18.34 -22.02
C ASP A 581 -26.39 -17.88 -20.76
N VAL A 582 -26.11 -16.64 -20.31
CA VAL A 582 -26.75 -16.01 -19.16
C VAL A 582 -27.07 -14.54 -19.43
N GLU A 583 -27.94 -13.97 -18.61
CA GLU A 583 -28.23 -12.54 -18.57
C GLU A 583 -27.75 -12.00 -17.21
N ALA A 584 -26.59 -11.32 -17.20
CA ALA A 584 -26.05 -10.64 -16.03
C ALA A 584 -26.54 -9.18 -16.00
N THR A 585 -26.37 -8.49 -14.88
CA THR A 585 -26.59 -7.05 -14.82
C THR A 585 -25.28 -6.32 -15.13
N LEU A 586 -25.34 -5.33 -16.02
CA LEU A 586 -24.20 -4.42 -16.21
C LEU A 586 -24.13 -3.52 -14.97
N ALA A 587 -22.97 -3.47 -14.33
CA ALA A 587 -22.73 -2.62 -13.17
C ALA A 587 -21.73 -1.52 -13.51
N ASP A 588 -21.84 -0.38 -12.83
CA ASP A 588 -20.84 0.68 -12.96
C ASP A 588 -19.53 0.25 -12.30
N GLN A 589 -18.41 0.48 -12.99
CA GLN A 589 -17.09 0.10 -12.49
C GLN A 589 -16.70 0.87 -11.23
N TYR A 590 -17.17 2.10 -11.08
CA TYR A 590 -16.79 3.03 -10.00
C TYR A 590 -17.83 3.18 -8.90
N ASP A 591 -19.08 2.85 -9.18
CA ASP A 591 -20.18 2.94 -8.23
C ASP A 591 -20.99 1.64 -8.17
N PRO A 592 -20.71 0.76 -7.17
CA PRO A 592 -21.42 -0.52 -7.06
C PRO A 592 -22.91 -0.39 -6.80
N GLY A 593 -23.38 0.80 -6.39
CA GLY A 593 -24.80 1.08 -6.19
C GLY A 593 -25.57 1.43 -7.45
N VAL A 594 -24.89 1.56 -8.59
CA VAL A 594 -25.52 1.84 -9.89
C VAL A 594 -25.58 0.56 -10.70
N GLU A 595 -26.78 0.13 -10.98
CA GLU A 595 -27.07 -1.00 -11.89
C GLU A 595 -27.65 -0.46 -13.18
N ASP A 596 -27.08 -0.93 -14.30
CA ASP A 596 -27.53 -0.61 -15.65
C ASP A 596 -28.39 -1.73 -16.26
N ASP A 597 -28.61 -1.64 -17.56
CA ASP A 597 -29.41 -2.58 -18.33
C ASP A 597 -28.87 -4.02 -18.29
N PRO A 598 -29.73 -5.04 -18.46
CA PRO A 598 -29.30 -6.44 -18.52
C PRO A 598 -28.33 -6.69 -19.67
N LEU A 599 -27.23 -7.39 -19.37
CA LEU A 599 -26.17 -7.75 -20.29
C LEU A 599 -26.22 -9.24 -20.63
N ARG A 600 -26.38 -9.55 -21.91
CA ARG A 600 -26.38 -10.94 -22.39
C ARG A 600 -24.97 -11.44 -22.63
N LEU A 601 -24.59 -12.49 -21.93
CA LEU A 601 -23.29 -13.15 -22.03
C LEU A 601 -23.49 -14.54 -22.63
N ALA A 602 -22.65 -14.91 -23.60
CA ALA A 602 -22.69 -16.21 -24.24
C ALA A 602 -21.86 -17.25 -23.48
N ALA A 603 -22.18 -18.52 -23.62
CA ALA A 603 -21.32 -19.61 -23.19
C ALA A 603 -19.89 -19.43 -23.72
N GLY A 604 -18.89 -19.69 -22.91
CA GLY A 604 -17.48 -19.51 -23.24
C GLY A 604 -16.95 -18.08 -23.04
N THR A 605 -17.80 -17.10 -22.65
CA THR A 605 -17.31 -15.77 -22.24
C THR A 605 -16.40 -15.91 -21.05
N LEU A 606 -15.21 -15.30 -21.12
CA LEU A 606 -14.25 -15.28 -20.02
C LEU A 606 -14.60 -14.17 -19.03
N LEU A 607 -14.60 -14.52 -17.76
CA LEU A 607 -14.93 -13.65 -16.64
C LEU A 607 -13.76 -13.64 -15.65
N THR A 608 -13.22 -12.46 -15.37
CA THR A 608 -12.17 -12.25 -14.37
C THR A 608 -12.79 -11.71 -13.10
N PRO A 609 -12.57 -12.32 -11.92
CA PRO A 609 -13.09 -11.83 -10.64
C PRO A 609 -12.73 -10.37 -10.42
N PHE A 610 -13.67 -9.59 -9.86
CA PHE A 610 -13.46 -8.16 -9.65
C PHE A 610 -13.74 -7.75 -8.20
N ARG A 611 -14.99 -7.83 -7.75
CA ARG A 611 -15.39 -7.37 -6.40
C ARG A 611 -16.66 -8.05 -5.89
N THR A 612 -16.91 -7.90 -4.58
CA THR A 612 -18.12 -8.37 -3.89
C THR A 612 -18.39 -7.55 -2.64
N ASP A 613 -19.64 -7.50 -2.18
CA ASP A 613 -20.00 -7.05 -0.84
C ASP A 613 -20.08 -8.22 0.17
N LYS A 614 -19.86 -9.45 -0.28
CA LYS A 614 -20.02 -10.72 0.45
C LYS A 614 -21.46 -11.07 0.87
N GLU A 615 -22.44 -10.28 0.48
CA GLU A 615 -23.83 -10.46 0.92
C GLU A 615 -24.83 -10.57 -0.24
N SER A 616 -24.68 -9.73 -1.25
CA SER A 616 -25.74 -9.57 -2.26
C SER A 616 -25.24 -9.71 -3.70
N TYR A 617 -23.97 -9.50 -3.98
CA TYR A 617 -23.44 -9.59 -5.35
C TYR A 617 -21.99 -10.06 -5.45
N VAL A 618 -21.67 -10.56 -6.62
CA VAL A 618 -20.30 -10.75 -7.12
C VAL A 618 -20.18 -10.16 -8.52
N ASP A 619 -19.13 -9.38 -8.74
CA ASP A 619 -18.83 -8.71 -10.01
C ASP A 619 -17.61 -9.35 -10.68
N PHE A 620 -17.67 -9.46 -12.01
CA PHE A 620 -16.58 -9.93 -12.86
C PHE A 620 -16.36 -8.96 -14.02
N PHE A 621 -15.15 -8.88 -14.52
CA PHE A 621 -14.89 -8.27 -15.83
C PHE A 621 -15.07 -9.28 -16.95
N ASP A 622 -15.75 -8.90 -18.04
CA ASP A 622 -15.70 -9.64 -19.29
C ASP A 622 -14.47 -9.23 -20.13
N GLU A 623 -14.22 -9.95 -21.23
CA GLU A 623 -13.12 -9.69 -22.18
C GLU A 623 -13.17 -8.28 -22.83
N LYS A 624 -14.27 -7.56 -22.71
CA LYS A 624 -14.45 -6.19 -23.24
C LYS A 624 -14.26 -5.12 -22.18
N GLY A 625 -14.06 -5.53 -20.92
CA GLY A 625 -13.93 -4.64 -19.77
C GLY A 625 -15.27 -4.19 -19.20
N ASN A 626 -16.39 -4.84 -19.53
CA ASN A 626 -17.65 -4.57 -18.87
C ASN A 626 -17.67 -5.26 -17.49
N VAL A 627 -18.27 -4.61 -16.51
CA VAL A 627 -18.52 -5.20 -15.19
C VAL A 627 -19.85 -5.96 -15.23
N CYS A 628 -19.75 -7.27 -15.07
CA CYS A 628 -20.88 -8.19 -15.10
C CYS A 628 -21.23 -8.60 -13.68
N ARG A 629 -22.38 -8.16 -13.18
CA ARG A 629 -22.86 -8.45 -11.84
C ARG A 629 -23.76 -9.66 -11.81
N PHE A 630 -23.49 -10.54 -10.86
CA PHE A 630 -24.35 -11.65 -10.49
C PHE A 630 -24.80 -11.43 -9.03
N ALA A 631 -26.11 -11.48 -8.82
CA ALA A 631 -26.66 -11.43 -7.47
C ALA A 631 -26.41 -12.78 -6.77
N ILE A 632 -26.06 -12.73 -5.49
CA ILE A 632 -25.82 -13.91 -4.64
C ILE A 632 -26.73 -13.86 -3.41
N GLU A 633 -26.98 -15.01 -2.77
CA GLU A 633 -27.69 -15.07 -1.50
C GLU A 633 -26.72 -14.92 -0.32
N ASP A 634 -25.52 -15.48 -0.43
CA ASP A 634 -24.43 -15.38 0.53
C ASP A 634 -23.09 -15.72 -0.14
N PHE A 635 -21.99 -15.35 0.51
CA PHE A 635 -20.65 -15.65 0.06
C PHE A 635 -20.09 -16.86 0.82
N THR A 636 -20.47 -18.06 0.38
CA THR A 636 -20.12 -19.35 1.00
C THR A 636 -19.61 -20.34 -0.04
N ASP A 637 -19.08 -21.48 0.41
CA ASP A 637 -18.60 -22.56 -0.46
C ASP A 637 -19.66 -23.08 -1.44
N GLU A 638 -20.95 -22.94 -1.15
CA GLU A 638 -22.05 -23.27 -2.03
C GLU A 638 -22.71 -21.99 -2.61
N MET A 639 -21.91 -20.96 -2.91
CA MET A 639 -22.39 -19.68 -3.42
C MET A 639 -23.42 -19.88 -4.55
N ASN A 640 -24.63 -19.48 -4.26
CA ASN A 640 -25.74 -19.58 -5.17
C ASN A 640 -25.90 -18.25 -5.93
N LEU A 641 -25.72 -18.31 -7.23
CA LEU A 641 -25.91 -17.17 -8.13
C LEU A 641 -27.40 -17.01 -8.51
N ASN A 642 -28.27 -16.97 -7.48
CA ASN A 642 -29.74 -16.83 -7.63
C ASN A 642 -30.32 -17.81 -8.66
N GLU A 643 -30.93 -17.29 -9.74
CA GLU A 643 -31.58 -18.09 -10.79
C GLU A 643 -30.61 -18.88 -11.65
N PHE A 644 -29.30 -18.70 -11.52
CA PHE A 644 -28.28 -19.36 -12.34
C PHE A 644 -27.74 -20.64 -11.71
N GLY A 645 -28.08 -20.95 -10.45
CA GLY A 645 -27.55 -22.10 -9.71
C GLY A 645 -26.22 -21.80 -9.03
N THR A 646 -25.45 -22.83 -8.67
CA THR A 646 -24.17 -22.64 -7.99
C THR A 646 -23.07 -22.10 -8.92
N LEU A 647 -22.03 -21.53 -8.34
CA LEU A 647 -20.86 -21.05 -9.07
C LEU A 647 -20.29 -22.14 -9.99
N ASP A 648 -20.16 -23.38 -9.49
CA ASP A 648 -19.64 -24.53 -10.24
C ASP A 648 -20.51 -24.95 -11.43
N GLU A 649 -21.81 -24.74 -11.35
CA GLU A 649 -22.73 -25.06 -12.45
C GLU A 649 -22.64 -24.03 -13.57
N LEU A 650 -22.23 -22.80 -13.25
CA LEU A 650 -22.21 -21.68 -14.18
C LEU A 650 -20.83 -21.41 -14.75
N LEU A 651 -19.77 -21.59 -13.99
CA LEU A 651 -18.41 -21.18 -14.30
C LEU A 651 -17.45 -22.38 -14.22
N GLU A 652 -16.52 -22.45 -15.16
CA GLU A 652 -15.41 -23.42 -15.14
C GLU A 652 -14.07 -22.68 -15.36
N PRO A 653 -12.94 -23.19 -14.87
CA PRO A 653 -11.65 -22.59 -15.14
C PRO A 653 -11.38 -22.51 -16.63
N ALA A 654 -10.92 -21.38 -17.12
CA ALA A 654 -10.53 -21.19 -18.49
C ALA A 654 -9.31 -22.10 -18.79
N HIS A 655 -9.45 -23.06 -19.70
CA HIS A 655 -8.37 -23.97 -20.04
C HIS A 655 -7.15 -23.22 -20.59
N GLY A 656 -6.03 -23.32 -19.91
CA GLY A 656 -4.72 -22.81 -20.34
C GLY A 656 -4.24 -21.55 -19.62
N VAL A 657 -4.94 -21.10 -18.60
CA VAL A 657 -4.51 -20.02 -17.71
C VAL A 657 -4.39 -20.61 -16.30
N TRP A 658 -3.20 -21.05 -15.95
CA TRP A 658 -2.77 -21.37 -14.58
C TRP A 658 -1.68 -20.39 -14.20
#